data_2b72e44e802560da1dcac9f9ff6ae516
#
_entry.id   2b72e44e802560da1dcac9f9ff6ae516
#
_cell.length_a   1.000
_cell.length_b   1.000
_cell.length_c   1.000
_cell.angle_alpha   90.00
_cell.angle_beta   90.00
_cell.angle_gamma   90.00
#
_symmetry.space_group_name_H-M   'P 1'
#
loop_
_entity.id
_entity.type
_entity.pdbx_description
1 polymer ?
#
loop_
_entity_poly.entity_id
_entity_poly.type
_entity_poly.pdbx_seq_one_letter_code
_entity_poly.pdbx_strand_id
1 'polypeptide(L)'
;MRRLLLLCLLIAGSALADEPLPPPRPRIGLVLSGGGARGLAHIGVLRVLEELKVPVDLIVGTSMGAVVGGAYASGRSVDELEALVKRANWSAILSDRPARERLSIRRREDDERLPSRIEFGFNLQRGAMLPSGAAANGQLEATLSSLLPALRAEEPLRKLPIPFRAVATDLLSGAMLDQADTPLFQALRASMAVPGVFAPLRVNGRPLVDGGLVRNLPIDLARALGADVIIAVNVGTPLLEDREITSAVMVANQMLQILTEQNVQRSLRELRPQDIVIDPDLAGMGFMDFSRADEAMATGRRAALAAIGRLQALAAPAAQAALQARRLAPPESALQALPLAALKIEGTRRLNPEALRAELALQPGDPVGRTELNRAVERLDGTGDLERIELELDDRDGRRSVNFKLTEADWAASKLRFGLELYSNFADANRFSLVAMHVADWLNPWGAELRSIARIGSTRGLDTEFYQPLGPGSRWFASAKLGYEAGSNDVFNQGQRALRLSSSLTSAQIELGHRIAGLGDLRFGLGKLRAADEVILPAPPTGGRESRFYGQQYLELHTDTLDSLAFPSRGQWMTARIEWLRPRGDAQVVNASLLGLGAFRLGEWAGQLYGEAAHAEHGQARSLGGYLRLSGTPDGSLVGENMALLRVVMARRIGEMPVGLGGAVRIGFSLEAGAVGAGSGLRLSSLQELGKSGWKQAGSGFLSVDTRFGPFFLAVGTTRGGDTAAYLLLGPTW
;
A
#
# COMPACT_ATOMS: atom_id res chain seq x y z
N MET A 1 -22.58 -78.49 -47.36
CA MET A 1 -22.42 -77.00 -47.46
C MET A 1 -22.42 -76.23 -46.15
N ARG A 2 -23.12 -76.60 -45.07
CA ARG A 2 -23.15 -75.85 -43.78
C ARG A 2 -21.84 -75.97 -42.95
N ARG A 3 -21.03 -76.96 -43.08
CA ARG A 3 -19.75 -77.17 -42.35
C ARG A 3 -18.53 -76.46 -42.98
N LEU A 4 -18.58 -76.06 -44.24
CA LEU A 4 -17.52 -75.32 -44.89
C LEU A 4 -17.65 -73.80 -44.65
N LEU A 5 -18.87 -73.29 -44.43
CA LEU A 5 -19.08 -71.89 -44.13
C LEU A 5 -18.66 -71.52 -42.69
N LEU A 6 -18.71 -72.46 -41.75
CA LEU A 6 -18.23 -72.20 -40.36
C LEU A 6 -16.71 -72.18 -40.24
N LEU A 7 -16.03 -72.89 -41.12
CA LEU A 7 -14.53 -72.90 -41.17
C LEU A 7 -13.93 -71.64 -41.82
N CYS A 8 -14.65 -71.00 -42.76
CA CYS A 8 -14.27 -69.74 -43.33
C CYS A 8 -14.53 -68.55 -42.44
N LEU A 9 -15.52 -68.60 -41.52
CA LEU A 9 -15.77 -67.57 -40.54
C LEU A 9 -14.78 -67.63 -39.35
N LEU A 10 -14.18 -68.76 -39.05
CA LEU A 10 -13.16 -68.92 -38.02
C LEU A 10 -11.75 -68.53 -38.50
N ILE A 11 -11.49 -68.49 -39.81
CA ILE A 11 -10.21 -68.03 -40.37
C ILE A 11 -10.22 -66.52 -40.67
N ALA A 12 -11.39 -65.93 -40.84
CA ALA A 12 -11.52 -64.45 -41.00
C ALA A 12 -11.45 -63.65 -39.69
N GLY A 13 -11.51 -64.33 -38.52
CA GLY A 13 -11.46 -63.73 -37.19
C GLY A 13 -10.03 -63.56 -36.61
N SER A 14 -8.99 -64.04 -37.27
CA SER A 14 -7.63 -64.05 -36.72
C SER A 14 -6.62 -63.12 -37.44
N ALA A 15 -7.07 -62.14 -38.20
CA ALA A 15 -6.23 -61.16 -38.87
C ALA A 15 -6.55 -59.69 -38.51
N LEU A 16 -7.13 -59.47 -37.32
CA LEU A 16 -6.93 -58.18 -36.65
C LEU A 16 -5.63 -58.35 -35.88
N ALA A 17 -4.51 -58.12 -36.56
CA ALA A 17 -3.24 -57.88 -35.91
C ALA A 17 -3.50 -56.70 -34.92
N ASP A 18 -3.34 -56.97 -33.63
CA ASP A 18 -3.12 -55.91 -32.67
C ASP A 18 -1.94 -55.07 -33.20
N GLU A 19 -2.24 -53.93 -33.80
CA GLU A 19 -1.21 -52.93 -34.01
C GLU A 19 -0.64 -52.64 -32.61
N PRO A 20 0.67 -52.82 -32.40
CA PRO A 20 1.26 -52.53 -31.10
C PRO A 20 0.90 -51.10 -30.77
N LEU A 21 0.20 -50.92 -29.64
CA LEU A 21 -0.12 -49.58 -29.11
C LEU A 21 1.18 -48.76 -29.21
N PRO A 22 1.14 -47.58 -29.79
CA PRO A 22 2.34 -46.74 -29.88
C PRO A 22 2.93 -46.61 -28.48
N PRO A 23 4.26 -46.69 -28.34
CA PRO A 23 4.90 -46.60 -27.05
C PRO A 23 4.39 -45.35 -26.33
N PRO A 24 4.07 -45.45 -25.01
CA PRO A 24 3.55 -44.32 -24.29
C PRO A 24 4.54 -43.15 -24.41
N ARG A 25 4.08 -42.00 -24.85
CA ARG A 25 4.93 -40.80 -24.94
C ARG A 25 5.56 -40.48 -23.60
N PRO A 26 6.75 -39.90 -23.57
CA PRO A 26 7.35 -39.48 -22.29
C PRO A 26 6.47 -38.46 -21.56
N ARG A 27 6.37 -38.61 -20.25
CA ARG A 27 5.70 -37.62 -19.36
C ARG A 27 6.61 -36.42 -19.20
N ILE A 28 6.10 -35.23 -19.55
CA ILE A 28 6.85 -33.99 -19.52
C ILE A 28 6.57 -33.25 -18.21
N GLY A 29 7.63 -33.06 -17.42
CA GLY A 29 7.62 -32.22 -16.21
C GLY A 29 8.16 -30.85 -16.54
N LEU A 30 7.38 -29.80 -16.21
CA LEU A 30 7.83 -28.40 -16.30
C LEU A 30 8.27 -27.95 -14.90
N VAL A 31 9.53 -27.52 -14.78
CA VAL A 31 10.12 -27.02 -13.54
C VAL A 31 10.40 -25.53 -13.68
N LEU A 32 9.79 -24.72 -12.82
CA LEU A 32 9.84 -23.26 -12.86
C LEU A 32 10.54 -22.71 -11.61
N SER A 33 11.70 -22.08 -11.80
CA SER A 33 12.44 -21.50 -10.66
C SER A 33 11.79 -20.25 -10.09
N GLY A 34 12.15 -19.89 -8.85
CA GLY A 34 11.90 -18.57 -8.30
C GLY A 34 12.83 -17.52 -8.90
N GLY A 35 12.44 -16.25 -8.79
CA GLY A 35 13.22 -15.12 -9.30
C GLY A 35 12.51 -13.76 -9.22
N GLY A 36 11.45 -13.63 -8.44
CA GLY A 36 10.66 -12.39 -8.32
C GLY A 36 10.14 -11.93 -9.69
N ALA A 37 10.37 -10.65 -10.05
CA ALA A 37 9.96 -10.07 -11.32
C ALA A 37 10.50 -10.82 -12.56
N ARG A 38 11.72 -11.36 -12.45
CA ARG A 38 12.35 -12.19 -13.50
C ARG A 38 11.51 -13.43 -13.83
N GLY A 39 10.77 -13.96 -12.82
CA GLY A 39 9.89 -15.12 -12.99
C GLY A 39 8.71 -14.88 -13.94
N LEU A 40 8.39 -13.64 -14.29
CA LEU A 40 7.40 -13.34 -15.34
C LEU A 40 7.82 -13.85 -16.72
N ALA A 41 9.11 -14.15 -16.93
CA ALA A 41 9.62 -14.80 -18.13
C ALA A 41 9.00 -16.19 -18.36
N HIS A 42 8.56 -16.89 -17.30
CA HIS A 42 7.88 -18.19 -17.41
C HIS A 42 6.62 -18.13 -18.28
N ILE A 43 5.90 -16.98 -18.28
CA ILE A 43 4.71 -16.79 -19.11
C ILE A 43 5.08 -16.83 -20.60
N GLY A 44 6.20 -16.19 -20.97
CA GLY A 44 6.72 -16.26 -22.35
C GLY A 44 7.13 -17.65 -22.77
N VAL A 45 7.68 -18.44 -21.84
CA VAL A 45 8.02 -19.86 -22.10
C VAL A 45 6.75 -20.69 -22.29
N LEU A 46 5.75 -20.55 -21.41
CA LEU A 46 4.46 -21.24 -21.53
C LEU A 46 3.77 -20.95 -22.87
N ARG A 47 3.87 -19.71 -23.37
CA ARG A 47 3.36 -19.31 -24.69
C ARG A 47 3.97 -20.17 -25.80
N VAL A 48 5.28 -20.34 -25.81
CA VAL A 48 5.97 -21.13 -26.81
C VAL A 48 5.62 -22.64 -26.71
N LEU A 49 5.50 -23.17 -25.48
CA LEU A 49 5.09 -24.57 -25.30
C LEU A 49 3.67 -24.81 -25.82
N GLU A 50 2.73 -23.89 -25.62
CA GLU A 50 1.38 -24.00 -26.20
C GLU A 50 1.38 -23.88 -27.73
N GLU A 51 2.14 -22.96 -28.31
CA GLU A 51 2.28 -22.76 -29.76
C GLU A 51 2.86 -24.01 -30.43
N LEU A 52 3.87 -24.60 -29.82
CA LEU A 52 4.52 -25.83 -30.33
C LEU A 52 3.74 -27.10 -30.00
N LYS A 53 2.59 -27.01 -29.30
CA LYS A 53 1.78 -28.15 -28.88
C LYS A 53 2.53 -29.15 -28.01
N VAL A 54 3.41 -28.66 -27.13
CA VAL A 54 4.14 -29.48 -26.16
C VAL A 54 3.25 -29.72 -24.95
N PRO A 55 2.84 -30.94 -24.63
CA PRO A 55 2.00 -31.23 -23.48
C PRO A 55 2.81 -31.17 -22.20
N VAL A 56 2.29 -30.44 -21.19
CA VAL A 56 2.89 -30.36 -19.86
C VAL A 56 2.08 -31.27 -18.92
N ASP A 57 2.65 -32.42 -18.52
CA ASP A 57 1.96 -33.44 -17.74
C ASP A 57 1.97 -33.16 -16.23
N LEU A 58 2.98 -32.48 -15.74
CA LEU A 58 3.09 -32.01 -14.35
C LEU A 58 3.94 -30.72 -14.27
N ILE A 59 3.69 -29.93 -13.25
CA ILE A 59 4.41 -28.68 -12.99
C ILE A 59 4.93 -28.68 -11.56
N VAL A 60 6.17 -28.26 -11.38
CA VAL A 60 6.76 -27.98 -10.07
C VAL A 60 7.34 -26.58 -10.10
N GLY A 61 7.01 -25.77 -9.11
CA GLY A 61 7.45 -24.37 -9.09
C GLY A 61 7.89 -23.90 -7.73
N THR A 62 8.72 -22.87 -7.72
CA THR A 62 9.19 -22.17 -6.54
C THR A 62 8.92 -20.68 -6.68
N SER A 63 8.44 -20.00 -5.62
CA SER A 63 8.22 -18.56 -5.59
C SER A 63 7.38 -18.08 -6.80
N MET A 64 7.88 -17.15 -7.62
CA MET A 64 7.15 -16.69 -8.81
C MET A 64 6.90 -17.83 -9.81
N GLY A 65 7.80 -18.81 -9.91
CA GLY A 65 7.55 -20.02 -10.72
C GLY A 65 6.39 -20.86 -10.20
N ALA A 66 6.18 -20.90 -8.87
CA ALA A 66 4.99 -21.51 -8.29
C ALA A 66 3.73 -20.70 -8.61
N VAL A 67 3.79 -19.36 -8.55
CA VAL A 67 2.65 -18.49 -8.87
C VAL A 67 2.20 -18.67 -10.31
N VAL A 68 3.12 -18.54 -11.26
CA VAL A 68 2.83 -18.70 -12.70
C VAL A 68 2.39 -20.14 -13.01
N GLY A 69 3.15 -21.13 -12.51
CA GLY A 69 2.86 -22.54 -12.73
C GLY A 69 1.54 -22.99 -12.11
N GLY A 70 1.24 -22.54 -10.87
CA GLY A 70 0.00 -22.86 -10.17
C GLY A 70 -1.24 -22.22 -10.80
N ALA A 71 -1.14 -20.96 -11.21
CA ALA A 71 -2.21 -20.30 -11.95
C ALA A 71 -2.48 -20.98 -13.29
N TYR A 72 -1.42 -21.35 -14.02
CA TYR A 72 -1.55 -22.12 -15.26
C TYR A 72 -2.13 -23.52 -15.01
N ALA A 73 -1.62 -24.25 -14.03
CA ALA A 73 -2.08 -25.60 -13.70
C ALA A 73 -3.56 -25.62 -13.25
N SER A 74 -4.02 -24.55 -12.62
CA SER A 74 -5.40 -24.40 -12.14
C SER A 74 -6.39 -23.97 -13.23
N GLY A 75 -5.94 -23.62 -14.45
CA GLY A 75 -6.82 -23.35 -15.59
C GLY A 75 -6.71 -21.98 -16.23
N ARG A 76 -5.85 -21.07 -15.73
CA ARG A 76 -5.63 -19.78 -16.43
C ARG A 76 -4.95 -19.99 -17.76
N SER A 77 -5.46 -19.35 -18.81
CA SER A 77 -4.78 -19.30 -20.09
C SER A 77 -3.56 -18.38 -20.03
N VAL A 78 -2.61 -18.55 -20.96
CA VAL A 78 -1.46 -17.67 -21.06
C VAL A 78 -1.88 -16.22 -21.34
N ASP A 79 -2.93 -16.00 -22.15
CA ASP A 79 -3.48 -14.66 -22.43
C ASP A 79 -4.04 -13.99 -21.18
N GLU A 80 -4.76 -14.75 -20.34
CA GLU A 80 -5.26 -14.23 -19.06
C GLU A 80 -4.11 -13.88 -18.12
N LEU A 81 -3.08 -14.73 -18.02
CA LEU A 81 -1.90 -14.46 -17.19
C LEU A 81 -1.18 -13.17 -17.63
N GLU A 82 -0.93 -12.99 -18.92
CA GLU A 82 -0.34 -11.76 -19.45
C GLU A 82 -1.19 -10.53 -19.12
N ALA A 83 -2.51 -10.62 -19.35
CA ALA A 83 -3.42 -9.53 -19.10
C ALA A 83 -3.52 -9.16 -17.60
N LEU A 84 -3.49 -10.14 -16.71
CA LEU A 84 -3.51 -9.93 -15.26
C LEU A 84 -2.21 -9.29 -14.78
N VAL A 85 -1.06 -9.78 -15.23
CA VAL A 85 0.28 -9.25 -14.90
C VAL A 85 0.42 -7.79 -15.35
N LYS A 86 -0.02 -7.46 -16.57
CA LYS A 86 0.02 -6.10 -17.12
C LYS A 86 -0.91 -5.12 -16.37
N ARG A 87 -2.01 -5.61 -15.82
CA ARG A 87 -2.96 -4.79 -15.02
C ARG A 87 -2.61 -4.70 -13.55
N ALA A 88 -1.74 -5.56 -13.05
CA ALA A 88 -1.36 -5.58 -11.64
C ALA A 88 -0.66 -4.28 -11.22
N ASN A 89 -1.08 -3.72 -10.11
CA ASN A 89 -0.42 -2.55 -9.51
C ASN A 89 0.74 -3.02 -8.63
N TRP A 90 1.88 -3.31 -9.25
CA TRP A 90 3.06 -3.84 -8.57
C TRP A 90 3.59 -2.94 -7.46
N SER A 91 3.54 -1.62 -7.65
CA SER A 91 3.96 -0.68 -6.62
C SER A 91 3.09 -0.76 -5.36
N ALA A 92 1.79 -1.00 -5.51
CA ALA A 92 0.89 -1.21 -4.38
C ALA A 92 1.10 -2.57 -3.70
N ILE A 93 1.38 -3.63 -4.47
CA ILE A 93 1.67 -4.98 -3.96
C ILE A 93 2.94 -5.00 -3.10
N LEU A 94 3.94 -4.22 -3.50
CA LEU A 94 5.23 -4.13 -2.82
C LEU A 94 5.29 -3.00 -1.78
N SER A 95 4.19 -2.25 -1.62
CA SER A 95 4.09 -1.20 -0.61
C SER A 95 4.06 -1.79 0.79
N ASP A 96 4.67 -1.08 1.72
CA ASP A 96 4.63 -1.39 3.17
C ASP A 96 3.26 -1.12 3.81
N ARG A 97 2.33 -0.51 3.07
CA ARG A 97 1.00 -0.11 3.56
C ARG A 97 -0.07 -0.25 2.49
N PRO A 98 -1.35 -0.41 2.89
CA PRO A 98 -2.48 -0.27 2.00
C PRO A 98 -2.49 1.12 1.33
N ALA A 99 -3.08 1.21 0.13
CA ALA A 99 -3.31 2.49 -0.53
C ALA A 99 -4.10 3.43 0.42
N ARG A 100 -3.71 4.71 0.46
CA ARG A 100 -4.25 5.67 1.43
C ARG A 100 -5.79 5.77 1.38
N GLU A 101 -6.38 5.70 0.21
CA GLU A 101 -7.83 5.72 0.01
C GLU A 101 -8.57 4.53 0.68
N ARG A 102 -7.84 3.44 1.00
CA ARG A 102 -8.35 2.24 1.69
C ARG A 102 -8.16 2.28 3.20
N LEU A 103 -7.29 3.18 3.69
CA LEU A 103 -7.09 3.36 5.13
C LEU A 103 -8.36 3.86 5.81
N SER A 104 -8.56 3.41 7.04
CA SER A 104 -9.60 3.98 7.91
C SER A 104 -9.37 5.48 8.12
N ILE A 105 -10.42 6.24 8.44
CA ILE A 105 -10.33 7.69 8.69
C ILE A 105 -9.27 7.99 9.74
N ARG A 106 -9.20 7.20 10.82
CA ARG A 106 -8.20 7.39 11.88
C ARG A 106 -6.78 7.20 11.39
N ARG A 107 -6.53 6.22 10.52
CA ARG A 107 -5.18 5.99 9.95
C ARG A 107 -4.81 7.08 8.95
N ARG A 108 -5.78 7.65 8.22
CA ARG A 108 -5.55 8.83 7.37
C ARG A 108 -5.23 10.09 8.20
N GLU A 109 -5.89 10.28 9.35
CA GLU A 109 -5.54 11.35 10.30
C GLU A 109 -4.11 11.19 10.86
N ASP A 110 -3.68 9.95 11.18
CA ASP A 110 -2.31 9.70 11.63
C ASP A 110 -1.29 10.16 10.57
N ASP A 111 -1.52 9.83 9.31
CA ASP A 111 -0.67 10.23 8.20
C ASP A 111 -0.67 11.74 7.98
N GLU A 112 -1.80 12.41 8.16
CA GLU A 112 -1.91 13.87 8.07
C GLU A 112 -1.12 14.57 9.19
N ARG A 113 -1.19 14.03 10.41
CA ARG A 113 -0.47 14.58 11.57
C ARG A 113 1.04 14.33 11.50
N LEU A 114 1.45 13.18 10.95
CA LEU A 114 2.84 12.82 10.74
C LEU A 114 3.00 11.96 9.49
N PRO A 115 3.35 12.55 8.33
CA PRO A 115 3.41 11.87 7.05
C PRO A 115 4.59 10.90 6.91
N SER A 116 5.41 10.76 7.93
CA SER A 116 6.53 9.81 7.96
C SER A 116 6.03 8.35 7.89
N ARG A 117 6.78 7.52 7.17
CA ARG A 117 6.57 6.07 7.08
C ARG A 117 7.50 5.26 7.99
N ILE A 118 8.27 5.92 8.84
CA ILE A 118 9.17 5.25 9.80
C ILE A 118 8.37 4.92 11.05
N GLU A 119 7.84 3.71 11.07
CA GLU A 119 6.94 3.23 12.13
C GLU A 119 7.36 1.83 12.60
N PHE A 120 7.26 1.58 13.89
CA PHE A 120 7.47 0.27 14.50
C PHE A 120 6.58 0.08 15.73
N GLY A 121 6.30 -1.16 16.05
CA GLY A 121 5.60 -1.52 17.27
C GLY A 121 6.51 -1.36 18.48
N PHE A 122 5.91 -1.06 19.63
CA PHE A 122 6.60 -0.99 20.88
C PHE A 122 5.83 -1.74 21.98
N ASN A 123 6.51 -2.59 22.71
CA ASN A 123 5.96 -3.28 23.86
C ASN A 123 6.96 -3.22 25.02
N LEU A 124 6.48 -2.84 26.22
CA LEU A 124 7.34 -2.69 27.40
C LEU A 124 8.11 -3.98 27.78
N GLN A 125 7.56 -5.16 27.44
CA GLN A 125 8.18 -6.46 27.75
C GLN A 125 9.10 -6.97 26.63
N ARG A 126 8.78 -6.66 25.36
CA ARG A 126 9.48 -7.16 24.17
C ARG A 126 10.36 -6.12 23.49
N GLY A 127 10.26 -4.84 23.89
CA GLY A 127 10.95 -3.72 23.24
C GLY A 127 10.34 -3.34 21.90
N ALA A 128 11.18 -2.89 20.96
CA ALA A 128 10.77 -2.52 19.61
C ALA A 128 10.45 -3.77 18.79
N MET A 129 9.31 -3.75 18.09
CA MET A 129 8.84 -4.81 17.22
C MET A 129 8.67 -4.27 15.80
N LEU A 130 9.15 -5.02 14.82
CA LEU A 130 8.94 -4.71 13.41
C LEU A 130 7.79 -5.56 12.85
N PRO A 131 7.10 -5.09 11.80
CA PRO A 131 6.25 -5.96 10.99
C PRO A 131 7.04 -7.20 10.55
N SER A 132 6.36 -8.34 10.42
CA SER A 132 6.97 -9.61 10.00
C SER A 132 7.43 -9.61 8.53
N GLY A 133 7.07 -8.59 7.74
CA GLY A 133 7.51 -8.34 6.37
C GLY A 133 7.54 -6.86 6.05
N ALA A 134 8.35 -6.48 5.06
CA ALA A 134 8.48 -5.10 4.60
C ALA A 134 7.32 -4.66 3.68
N ALA A 135 6.55 -5.59 3.12
CA ALA A 135 5.38 -5.31 2.29
C ALA A 135 4.08 -5.72 3.00
N ALA A 136 3.02 -4.97 2.77
CA ALA A 136 1.69 -5.28 3.29
C ALA A 136 1.13 -6.53 2.61
N ASN A 137 0.68 -7.50 3.40
CA ASN A 137 0.18 -8.78 2.88
C ASN A 137 -1.13 -8.65 2.11
N GLY A 138 -2.01 -7.74 2.49
CA GLY A 138 -3.37 -7.62 1.93
C GLY A 138 -3.40 -7.39 0.41
N GLN A 139 -2.53 -6.53 -0.13
CA GLN A 139 -2.45 -6.29 -1.58
C GLN A 139 -1.89 -7.48 -2.35
N LEU A 140 -0.88 -8.15 -1.79
CA LEU A 140 -0.33 -9.38 -2.34
C LEU A 140 -1.41 -10.47 -2.40
N GLU A 141 -2.13 -10.69 -1.31
CA GLU A 141 -3.17 -11.71 -1.21
C GLU A 141 -4.35 -11.43 -2.14
N ALA A 142 -4.78 -10.18 -2.26
CA ALA A 142 -5.78 -9.76 -3.23
C ALA A 142 -5.34 -10.03 -4.68
N THR A 143 -4.08 -9.75 -5.00
CA THR A 143 -3.52 -10.00 -6.34
C THR A 143 -3.41 -11.50 -6.62
N LEU A 144 -2.89 -12.30 -5.69
CA LEU A 144 -2.86 -13.76 -5.81
C LEU A 144 -4.27 -14.33 -6.01
N SER A 145 -5.24 -13.89 -5.22
CA SER A 145 -6.64 -14.30 -5.37
C SER A 145 -7.19 -13.96 -6.76
N SER A 146 -6.80 -12.83 -7.36
CA SER A 146 -7.21 -12.45 -8.71
C SER A 146 -6.54 -13.29 -9.81
N LEU A 147 -5.32 -13.77 -9.56
CA LEU A 147 -4.59 -14.64 -10.49
C LEU A 147 -5.18 -16.04 -10.56
N LEU A 148 -5.86 -16.50 -9.51
CA LEU A 148 -6.40 -17.86 -9.44
C LEU A 148 -7.86 -17.91 -9.90
N PRO A 149 -8.32 -19.04 -10.53
CA PRO A 149 -9.73 -19.30 -10.67
C PRO A 149 -10.38 -19.48 -9.29
N ALA A 150 -11.44 -18.72 -9.00
CA ALA A 150 -12.03 -18.68 -7.66
C ALA A 150 -12.44 -20.06 -7.09
N LEU A 151 -12.95 -20.93 -7.96
CA LEU A 151 -13.37 -22.28 -7.58
C LEU A 151 -12.20 -23.23 -7.25
N ARG A 152 -10.96 -22.86 -7.59
CA ARG A 152 -9.79 -23.72 -7.40
C ARG A 152 -8.78 -23.20 -6.39
N ALA A 153 -8.98 -21.98 -5.89
CA ALA A 153 -8.07 -21.39 -4.91
C ALA A 153 -7.96 -22.23 -3.62
N GLU A 154 -9.06 -22.87 -3.23
CA GLU A 154 -9.13 -23.71 -2.03
C GLU A 154 -8.93 -25.21 -2.33
N GLU A 155 -8.69 -25.60 -3.60
CA GLU A 155 -8.39 -27.00 -3.92
C GLU A 155 -6.96 -27.37 -3.48
N PRO A 156 -6.77 -28.57 -2.89
CA PRO A 156 -5.43 -29.13 -2.65
C PRO A 156 -4.65 -29.30 -3.96
N LEU A 157 -3.34 -29.01 -3.94
CA LEU A 157 -2.50 -29.03 -5.14
C LEU A 157 -2.57 -30.32 -5.93
N ARG A 158 -2.73 -31.48 -5.27
CA ARG A 158 -2.84 -32.80 -5.91
C ARG A 158 -4.12 -33.00 -6.74
N LYS A 159 -5.15 -32.15 -6.54
CA LYS A 159 -6.44 -32.23 -7.24
C LYS A 159 -6.52 -31.33 -8.48
N LEU A 160 -5.51 -30.50 -8.72
CA LEU A 160 -5.51 -29.60 -9.87
C LEU A 160 -5.52 -30.37 -11.21
N PRO A 161 -6.08 -29.78 -12.26
CA PRO A 161 -6.15 -30.41 -13.59
C PRO A 161 -4.80 -30.85 -14.16
N ILE A 162 -3.74 -30.06 -13.97
CA ILE A 162 -2.36 -30.51 -14.15
C ILE A 162 -1.79 -30.76 -12.75
N PRO A 163 -1.24 -31.97 -12.47
CA PRO A 163 -0.54 -32.23 -11.23
C PRO A 163 0.50 -31.16 -10.92
N PHE A 164 0.37 -30.51 -9.78
CA PHE A 164 1.18 -29.35 -9.43
C PHE A 164 1.78 -29.49 -8.02
N ARG A 165 3.01 -28.96 -7.85
CA ARG A 165 3.65 -28.79 -6.54
C ARG A 165 4.28 -27.41 -6.44
N ALA A 166 4.05 -26.77 -5.29
CA ALA A 166 4.76 -25.56 -4.88
C ALA A 166 5.75 -25.91 -3.76
N VAL A 167 6.99 -25.45 -3.88
CA VAL A 167 8.02 -25.66 -2.86
C VAL A 167 7.98 -24.53 -1.84
N ALA A 168 8.01 -24.88 -0.55
CA ALA A 168 8.23 -23.95 0.54
C ALA A 168 9.31 -24.47 1.50
N THR A 169 9.90 -23.58 2.28
CA THR A 169 10.90 -23.90 3.31
C THR A 169 10.26 -23.78 4.68
N ASP A 170 10.38 -24.80 5.51
CA ASP A 170 10.06 -24.71 6.94
C ASP A 170 11.13 -23.86 7.63
N LEU A 171 10.73 -22.71 8.16
CA LEU A 171 11.66 -21.74 8.74
C LEU A 171 12.37 -22.26 10.01
N LEU A 172 11.77 -23.24 10.71
CA LEU A 172 12.34 -23.78 11.95
C LEU A 172 13.36 -24.91 11.71
N SER A 173 13.17 -25.70 10.66
CA SER A 173 14.02 -26.86 10.36
C SER A 173 14.93 -26.66 9.13
N GLY A 174 14.61 -25.67 8.27
CA GLY A 174 15.27 -25.52 6.97
C GLY A 174 14.89 -26.62 5.95
N ALA A 175 13.90 -27.45 6.25
CA ALA A 175 13.49 -28.54 5.38
C ALA A 175 12.60 -28.03 4.23
N MET A 176 12.76 -28.66 3.05
CA MET A 176 11.81 -28.52 1.96
C MET A 176 10.50 -29.20 2.31
N LEU A 177 9.38 -28.51 2.07
CA LEU A 177 8.04 -29.08 2.22
C LEU A 177 7.36 -29.22 0.85
N ASP A 178 6.89 -30.46 0.59
CA ASP A 178 5.91 -30.74 -0.47
C ASP A 178 4.52 -30.41 0.05
N GLN A 179 3.85 -29.46 -0.60
CA GLN A 179 2.57 -28.93 -0.18
C GLN A 179 1.39 -29.62 -0.89
N ALA A 180 1.49 -30.92 -1.22
CA ALA A 180 0.49 -31.67 -1.99
C ALA A 180 -0.95 -31.51 -1.49
N ASP A 181 -1.15 -31.50 -0.18
CA ASP A 181 -2.44 -31.41 0.49
C ASP A 181 -2.83 -29.99 0.92
N THR A 182 -1.95 -29.02 0.69
CA THR A 182 -2.22 -27.61 1.00
C THR A 182 -3.13 -27.00 -0.09
N PRO A 183 -4.12 -26.17 0.27
CA PRO A 183 -4.89 -25.41 -0.69
C PRO A 183 -4.00 -24.52 -1.60
N LEU A 184 -4.37 -24.41 -2.87
CA LEU A 184 -3.56 -23.71 -3.88
C LEU A 184 -3.15 -22.30 -3.44
N PHE A 185 -4.11 -21.50 -2.98
CA PHE A 185 -3.82 -20.13 -2.52
C PHE A 185 -2.76 -20.11 -1.41
N GLN A 186 -2.93 -20.94 -0.38
CA GLN A 186 -2.00 -21.02 0.75
C GLN A 186 -0.62 -21.52 0.32
N ALA A 187 -0.57 -22.51 -0.57
CA ALA A 187 0.68 -23.08 -1.07
C ALA A 187 1.49 -22.05 -1.85
N LEU A 188 0.84 -21.27 -2.73
CA LEU A 188 1.50 -20.19 -3.47
C LEU A 188 1.97 -19.08 -2.56
N ARG A 189 1.11 -18.67 -1.60
CA ARG A 189 1.44 -17.63 -0.61
C ARG A 189 2.63 -18.03 0.27
N ALA A 190 2.73 -19.31 0.66
CA ALA A 190 3.89 -19.83 1.40
C ALA A 190 5.15 -19.85 0.53
N SER A 191 5.04 -20.36 -0.71
CA SER A 191 6.16 -20.48 -1.63
C SER A 191 6.80 -19.15 -2.02
N MET A 192 6.05 -18.04 -1.98
CA MET A 192 6.54 -16.70 -2.30
C MET A 192 6.82 -15.82 -1.07
N ALA A 193 6.81 -16.38 0.14
CA ALA A 193 7.09 -15.65 1.37
C ALA A 193 8.60 -15.36 1.54
N VAL A 194 9.14 -14.49 0.67
CA VAL A 194 10.56 -14.12 0.67
C VAL A 194 10.92 -13.44 1.99
N PRO A 195 11.90 -13.98 2.75
CA PRO A 195 12.30 -13.40 4.03
C PRO A 195 12.70 -11.94 3.90
N GLY A 196 12.20 -11.11 4.85
CA GLY A 196 12.42 -9.66 4.84
C GLY A 196 11.47 -8.87 3.92
N VAL A 197 10.86 -9.51 2.92
CA VAL A 197 9.88 -8.86 2.03
C VAL A 197 8.45 -9.18 2.48
N PHE A 198 8.10 -10.46 2.57
CA PHE A 198 6.77 -10.90 2.98
C PHE A 198 6.81 -11.72 4.27
N ALA A 199 5.75 -11.58 5.07
CA ALA A 199 5.62 -12.35 6.31
C ALA A 199 5.55 -13.86 6.04
N PRO A 200 6.19 -14.69 6.90
CA PRO A 200 6.04 -16.14 6.85
C PRO A 200 4.58 -16.57 6.97
N LEU A 201 4.17 -17.58 6.20
CA LEU A 201 2.83 -18.14 6.31
C LEU A 201 2.83 -19.35 7.26
N ARG A 202 1.91 -19.39 8.22
CA ARG A 202 1.74 -20.58 9.06
C ARG A 202 0.77 -21.57 8.41
N VAL A 203 1.27 -22.74 8.06
CA VAL A 203 0.47 -23.84 7.54
C VAL A 203 0.63 -25.03 8.51
N ASN A 204 -0.48 -25.51 9.06
CA ASN A 204 -0.49 -26.59 10.05
C ASN A 204 0.47 -26.34 11.24
N GLY A 205 0.52 -25.08 11.72
CA GLY A 205 1.37 -24.64 12.83
C GLY A 205 2.84 -24.37 12.47
N ARG A 206 3.31 -24.71 11.27
CA ARG A 206 4.70 -24.49 10.81
C ARG A 206 4.83 -23.15 10.09
N PRO A 207 5.78 -22.30 10.45
CA PRO A 207 6.07 -21.07 9.72
C PRO A 207 6.83 -21.42 8.43
N LEU A 208 6.22 -21.16 7.27
CA LEU A 208 6.77 -21.40 5.96
C LEU A 208 7.26 -20.11 5.32
N VAL A 209 8.40 -20.20 4.64
CA VAL A 209 8.99 -19.13 3.85
C VAL A 209 9.28 -19.62 2.42
N ASP A 210 9.75 -18.72 1.57
CA ASP A 210 10.06 -18.97 0.16
C ASP A 210 10.89 -20.24 -0.02
N GLY A 211 10.46 -21.07 -0.97
CA GLY A 211 11.12 -22.35 -1.31
C GLY A 211 12.50 -22.19 -1.94
N GLY A 212 12.82 -21.00 -2.47
CA GLY A 212 14.10 -20.68 -3.06
C GLY A 212 15.30 -20.84 -2.13
N LEU A 213 15.07 -20.75 -0.81
CA LEU A 213 16.12 -20.98 0.17
C LEU A 213 16.66 -22.42 0.16
N VAL A 214 15.81 -23.40 -0.12
CA VAL A 214 16.15 -24.83 -0.06
C VAL A 214 16.18 -25.49 -1.44
N ARG A 215 15.27 -25.13 -2.32
CA ARG A 215 15.15 -25.74 -3.66
C ARG A 215 14.51 -24.75 -4.65
N ASN A 216 15.32 -23.88 -5.24
CA ASN A 216 14.83 -22.88 -6.18
C ASN A 216 14.45 -23.48 -7.56
N LEU A 217 15.10 -24.57 -7.99
CA LEU A 217 14.82 -25.29 -9.22
C LEU A 217 14.59 -26.78 -8.90
N PRO A 218 13.35 -27.20 -8.50
CA PRO A 218 13.07 -28.49 -7.88
C PRO A 218 12.97 -29.64 -8.90
N ILE A 219 14.08 -30.00 -9.56
CA ILE A 219 14.20 -31.06 -10.58
C ILE A 219 13.96 -32.45 -9.98
N ASP A 220 14.51 -32.71 -8.78
CA ASP A 220 14.31 -33.93 -8.01
C ASP A 220 12.84 -34.23 -7.72
N LEU A 221 12.09 -33.21 -7.32
CA LEU A 221 10.65 -33.36 -7.03
C LEU A 221 9.86 -33.67 -8.31
N ALA A 222 10.14 -33.01 -9.42
CA ALA A 222 9.50 -33.34 -10.70
C ALA A 222 9.81 -34.78 -11.14
N ARG A 223 11.03 -35.24 -10.92
CA ARG A 223 11.45 -36.60 -11.22
C ARG A 223 10.73 -37.62 -10.31
N ALA A 224 10.63 -37.34 -9.02
CA ALA A 224 9.91 -38.17 -8.05
C ALA A 224 8.40 -38.26 -8.37
N LEU A 225 7.81 -37.26 -9.01
CA LEU A 225 6.42 -37.27 -9.51
C LEU A 225 6.27 -38.00 -10.85
N GLY A 226 7.33 -38.58 -11.41
CA GLY A 226 7.30 -39.42 -12.59
C GLY A 226 7.47 -38.65 -13.90
N ALA A 227 8.20 -37.54 -13.93
CA ALA A 227 8.63 -36.93 -15.19
C ALA A 227 9.73 -37.75 -15.88
N ASP A 228 9.50 -38.16 -17.14
CA ASP A 228 10.50 -38.82 -17.97
C ASP A 228 11.45 -37.79 -18.58
N VAL A 229 10.92 -36.66 -19.03
CA VAL A 229 11.66 -35.53 -19.57
C VAL A 229 11.30 -34.26 -18.75
N ILE A 230 12.32 -33.49 -18.39
CA ILE A 230 12.15 -32.23 -17.67
C ILE A 230 12.46 -31.05 -18.59
N ILE A 231 11.56 -30.08 -18.61
CA ILE A 231 11.81 -28.73 -19.13
C ILE A 231 12.03 -27.85 -17.92
N ALA A 232 13.29 -27.49 -17.65
CA ALA A 232 13.69 -26.65 -16.53
C ALA A 232 13.86 -25.21 -17.00
N VAL A 233 13.11 -24.27 -16.40
CA VAL A 233 13.22 -22.83 -16.69
C VAL A 233 13.88 -22.13 -15.51
N ASN A 234 15.12 -21.67 -15.72
CA ASN A 234 15.91 -21.00 -14.68
C ASN A 234 15.90 -19.48 -14.89
N VAL A 235 15.30 -18.77 -13.97
CA VAL A 235 15.24 -17.29 -13.97
C VAL A 235 15.90 -16.69 -12.72
N GLY A 236 16.81 -17.45 -12.10
CA GLY A 236 17.50 -17.06 -10.89
C GLY A 236 18.18 -15.69 -10.99
N THR A 237 18.25 -14.96 -9.87
CA THR A 237 18.92 -13.67 -9.80
C THR A 237 20.43 -13.88 -9.68
N PRO A 238 21.27 -13.24 -10.49
CA PRO A 238 22.72 -13.33 -10.37
C PRO A 238 23.19 -12.69 -9.06
N LEU A 239 24.37 -13.10 -8.60
CA LEU A 239 25.02 -12.49 -7.42
C LEU A 239 25.32 -11.02 -7.70
N LEU A 240 25.21 -10.18 -6.66
CA LEU A 240 25.56 -8.77 -6.73
C LEU A 240 27.07 -8.59 -6.94
N GLU A 241 27.45 -7.57 -7.70
CA GLU A 241 28.84 -7.16 -7.83
C GLU A 241 29.32 -6.42 -6.56
N ASP A 242 30.61 -6.39 -6.30
CA ASP A 242 31.20 -5.74 -5.11
C ASP A 242 30.73 -4.30 -4.91
N ARG A 243 30.65 -3.53 -6.01
CA ARG A 243 30.16 -2.13 -6.01
C ARG A 243 28.67 -1.97 -5.60
N GLU A 244 27.89 -3.04 -5.64
CA GLU A 244 26.47 -3.02 -5.30
C GLU A 244 26.23 -3.34 -3.82
N ILE A 245 27.23 -3.93 -3.12
CA ILE A 245 27.13 -4.33 -1.72
C ILE A 245 27.49 -3.16 -0.81
N THR A 246 26.58 -2.19 -0.69
CA THR A 246 26.82 -0.94 0.03
C THR A 246 26.22 -0.86 1.42
N SER A 247 25.49 -1.89 1.89
CA SER A 247 24.80 -1.87 3.18
C SER A 247 24.62 -3.28 3.77
N ALA A 248 24.37 -3.36 5.08
CA ALA A 248 24.05 -4.62 5.75
C ALA A 248 22.82 -5.33 5.14
N VAL A 249 21.86 -4.60 4.60
CA VAL A 249 20.70 -5.15 3.90
C VAL A 249 21.14 -5.82 2.59
N MET A 250 22.07 -5.20 1.84
CA MET A 250 22.62 -5.80 0.62
C MET A 250 23.47 -7.03 0.91
N VAL A 251 24.21 -7.03 2.02
CA VAL A 251 24.93 -8.25 2.49
C VAL A 251 23.95 -9.37 2.79
N ALA A 252 22.86 -9.10 3.53
CA ALA A 252 21.85 -10.11 3.83
C ALA A 252 21.17 -10.64 2.55
N ASN A 253 20.85 -9.76 1.61
CA ASN A 253 20.31 -10.14 0.30
C ASN A 253 21.29 -11.01 -0.48
N GLN A 254 22.59 -10.64 -0.52
CA GLN A 254 23.63 -11.45 -1.16
C GLN A 254 23.74 -12.85 -0.56
N MET A 255 23.62 -12.98 0.76
CA MET A 255 23.62 -14.28 1.42
C MET A 255 22.46 -15.17 0.97
N LEU A 256 21.25 -14.59 0.85
CA LEU A 256 20.09 -15.31 0.32
C LEU A 256 20.30 -15.74 -1.14
N GLN A 257 20.88 -14.87 -1.97
CA GLN A 257 21.20 -15.18 -3.36
C GLN A 257 22.25 -16.27 -3.49
N ILE A 258 23.30 -16.25 -2.65
CA ILE A 258 24.31 -17.31 -2.61
C ILE A 258 23.68 -18.67 -2.29
N LEU A 259 22.81 -18.75 -1.27
CA LEU A 259 22.09 -19.97 -0.90
C LEU A 259 21.24 -20.49 -2.06
N THR A 260 20.50 -19.57 -2.70
CA THR A 260 19.65 -19.90 -3.85
C THR A 260 20.46 -20.40 -5.03
N GLU A 261 21.55 -19.72 -5.38
CA GLU A 261 22.42 -20.10 -6.49
C GLU A 261 23.07 -21.47 -6.26
N GLN A 262 23.59 -21.72 -5.04
CA GLN A 262 24.19 -23.01 -4.69
C GLN A 262 23.20 -24.17 -4.86
N ASN A 263 21.94 -23.99 -4.47
CA ASN A 263 20.94 -25.04 -4.66
C ASN A 263 20.50 -25.19 -6.11
N VAL A 264 20.45 -24.11 -6.92
CA VAL A 264 20.20 -24.17 -8.37
C VAL A 264 21.32 -24.97 -9.06
N GLN A 265 22.59 -24.65 -8.77
CA GLN A 265 23.73 -25.38 -9.35
C GLN A 265 23.73 -26.89 -8.99
N ARG A 266 23.25 -27.23 -7.78
CA ARG A 266 23.03 -28.63 -7.41
C ARG A 266 21.93 -29.27 -8.25
N SER A 267 20.81 -28.61 -8.42
CA SER A 267 19.66 -29.07 -9.19
C SER A 267 20.03 -29.28 -10.68
N LEU A 268 20.80 -28.38 -11.27
CA LEU A 268 21.23 -28.50 -12.67
C LEU A 268 22.08 -29.76 -12.95
N ARG A 269 22.83 -30.26 -11.93
CA ARG A 269 23.60 -31.52 -12.04
C ARG A 269 22.74 -32.77 -12.05
N GLU A 270 21.47 -32.68 -11.67
CA GLU A 270 20.48 -33.77 -11.66
C GLU A 270 19.82 -33.96 -13.04
N LEU A 271 20.06 -33.05 -13.97
CA LEU A 271 19.54 -33.14 -15.35
C LEU A 271 20.14 -34.29 -16.13
N ARG A 272 19.31 -34.89 -16.98
CA ARG A 272 19.67 -35.95 -17.89
C ARG A 272 19.86 -35.40 -19.32
N PRO A 273 20.52 -36.12 -20.25
CA PRO A 273 20.75 -35.62 -21.60
C PRO A 273 19.47 -35.24 -22.37
N GLN A 274 18.36 -35.94 -22.10
CA GLN A 274 17.05 -35.65 -22.71
C GLN A 274 16.35 -34.42 -22.15
N ASP A 275 16.73 -33.94 -20.96
CA ASP A 275 16.09 -32.78 -20.29
C ASP A 275 16.50 -31.48 -20.98
N ILE A 276 15.61 -30.49 -20.98
CA ILE A 276 15.81 -29.20 -21.64
C ILE A 276 15.93 -28.11 -20.59
N VAL A 277 17.01 -27.35 -20.67
CA VAL A 277 17.15 -26.11 -19.86
C VAL A 277 16.81 -24.92 -20.74
N ILE A 278 15.98 -24.05 -20.21
CA ILE A 278 15.67 -22.73 -20.78
C ILE A 278 16.16 -21.71 -19.77
N ASP A 279 17.15 -20.92 -20.14
CA ASP A 279 17.79 -19.93 -19.29
C ASP A 279 17.66 -18.54 -19.96
N PRO A 280 16.58 -17.77 -19.66
CA PRO A 280 16.36 -16.45 -20.23
C PRO A 280 17.46 -15.47 -19.80
N ASP A 281 18.06 -14.76 -20.74
CA ASP A 281 19.00 -13.68 -20.46
C ASP A 281 18.26 -12.45 -19.91
N LEU A 282 18.18 -12.37 -18.61
CA LEU A 282 17.55 -11.28 -17.85
C LEU A 282 18.59 -10.36 -17.20
N ALA A 283 19.76 -10.19 -17.84
CA ALA A 283 20.79 -9.29 -17.38
C ALA A 283 20.25 -7.87 -17.15
N GLY A 284 20.65 -7.23 -16.07
CA GLY A 284 20.20 -5.90 -15.68
C GLY A 284 18.74 -5.80 -15.20
N MET A 285 18.03 -6.94 -15.02
CA MET A 285 16.72 -6.97 -14.39
C MET A 285 16.82 -7.45 -12.94
N GLY A 286 16.47 -6.60 -11.99
CA GLY A 286 16.44 -6.90 -10.57
C GLY A 286 15.25 -7.77 -10.16
N PHE A 287 15.35 -8.35 -8.97
CA PHE A 287 14.29 -9.17 -8.35
C PHE A 287 12.95 -8.43 -8.20
N MET A 288 12.98 -7.10 -8.00
CA MET A 288 11.80 -6.25 -7.74
C MET A 288 11.34 -5.43 -8.96
N ASP A 289 11.92 -5.65 -10.15
CA ASP A 289 11.66 -4.84 -11.35
C ASP A 289 10.37 -5.23 -12.10
N PHE A 290 9.27 -5.32 -11.38
CA PHE A 290 7.98 -5.72 -11.94
C PHE A 290 7.44 -4.75 -13.02
N SER A 291 7.92 -3.53 -13.06
CA SER A 291 7.59 -2.57 -14.12
C SER A 291 8.09 -3.01 -15.52
N ARG A 292 9.06 -3.94 -15.57
CA ARG A 292 9.63 -4.52 -16.80
C ARG A 292 8.99 -5.86 -17.19
N ALA A 293 7.74 -6.10 -16.79
CA ALA A 293 7.04 -7.36 -17.03
C ALA A 293 7.00 -7.77 -18.51
N ASP A 294 6.72 -6.83 -19.42
CA ASP A 294 6.68 -7.10 -20.88
C ASP A 294 8.05 -7.55 -21.40
N GLU A 295 9.12 -6.97 -20.90
CA GLU A 295 10.48 -7.36 -21.27
C GLU A 295 10.84 -8.75 -20.76
N ALA A 296 10.47 -9.08 -19.51
CA ALA A 296 10.68 -10.40 -18.94
C ALA A 296 9.97 -11.48 -19.78
N MET A 297 8.68 -11.28 -20.08
CA MET A 297 7.88 -12.20 -20.90
C MET A 297 8.48 -12.38 -22.31
N ALA A 298 8.89 -11.28 -22.97
CA ALA A 298 9.52 -11.32 -24.28
C ALA A 298 10.86 -12.09 -24.25
N THR A 299 11.66 -11.91 -23.20
CA THR A 299 12.93 -12.60 -23.02
C THR A 299 12.73 -14.10 -22.78
N GLY A 300 11.75 -14.48 -21.95
CA GLY A 300 11.35 -15.87 -21.76
C GLY A 300 10.93 -16.54 -23.08
N ARG A 301 10.15 -15.83 -23.91
CA ARG A 301 9.76 -16.30 -25.24
C ARG A 301 10.98 -16.53 -26.15
N ARG A 302 11.93 -15.57 -26.21
CA ARG A 302 13.15 -15.71 -27.01
C ARG A 302 13.98 -16.89 -26.56
N ALA A 303 14.16 -17.10 -25.26
CA ALA A 303 14.92 -18.24 -24.73
C ALA A 303 14.27 -19.58 -25.07
N ALA A 304 12.96 -19.70 -25.00
CA ALA A 304 12.23 -20.91 -25.40
C ALA A 304 12.35 -21.16 -26.89
N LEU A 305 12.28 -20.14 -27.75
CA LEU A 305 12.47 -20.26 -29.19
C LEU A 305 13.92 -20.66 -29.55
N ALA A 306 14.92 -20.30 -28.77
CA ALA A 306 16.30 -20.79 -28.97
C ALA A 306 16.41 -22.30 -28.78
N ALA A 307 15.53 -22.93 -27.99
CA ALA A 307 15.45 -24.38 -27.79
C ALA A 307 14.41 -25.08 -28.71
N ILE A 308 13.89 -24.38 -29.72
CA ILE A 308 12.76 -24.83 -30.56
C ILE A 308 12.91 -26.24 -31.11
N GLY A 309 14.10 -26.63 -31.63
CA GLY A 309 14.32 -27.95 -32.21
C GLY A 309 14.13 -29.10 -31.21
N ARG A 310 14.57 -28.88 -29.95
CA ARG A 310 14.38 -29.87 -28.87
C ARG A 310 12.92 -29.87 -28.35
N LEU A 311 12.30 -28.73 -28.28
CA LEU A 311 10.90 -28.58 -27.85
C LEU A 311 9.93 -29.20 -28.89
N GLN A 312 10.16 -28.98 -30.20
CA GLN A 312 9.36 -29.57 -31.26
C GLN A 312 9.39 -31.10 -31.25
N ALA A 313 10.51 -31.72 -30.85
CA ALA A 313 10.62 -33.18 -30.71
C ALA A 313 9.69 -33.73 -29.62
N LEU A 314 9.22 -32.90 -28.70
CA LEU A 314 8.27 -33.24 -27.63
C LEU A 314 6.81 -32.92 -27.99
N ALA A 315 6.56 -32.36 -29.18
CA ALA A 315 5.23 -31.95 -29.60
C ALA A 315 4.26 -33.14 -29.72
N ALA A 316 3.11 -33.05 -29.11
CA ALA A 316 2.04 -34.05 -29.17
C ALA A 316 0.67 -33.37 -29.19
N PRO A 317 0.20 -32.90 -30.37
CA PRO A 317 -1.00 -32.04 -30.48
C PRO A 317 -2.26 -32.64 -29.84
N ALA A 318 -2.51 -33.92 -30.01
CA ALA A 318 -3.68 -34.58 -29.44
C ALA A 318 -3.61 -34.63 -27.90
N ALA A 319 -2.43 -34.93 -27.34
CA ALA A 319 -2.23 -34.93 -25.89
C ALA A 319 -2.34 -33.50 -25.29
N GLN A 320 -1.78 -32.52 -25.99
CA GLN A 320 -1.89 -31.11 -25.59
C GLN A 320 -3.35 -30.63 -25.61
N ALA A 321 -4.13 -30.96 -26.65
CA ALA A 321 -5.54 -30.60 -26.72
C ALA A 321 -6.37 -31.25 -25.57
N ALA A 322 -6.10 -32.54 -25.27
CA ALA A 322 -6.75 -33.23 -24.16
C ALA A 322 -6.40 -32.59 -22.77
N LEU A 323 -5.12 -32.23 -22.58
CA LEU A 323 -4.67 -31.52 -21.38
C LEU A 323 -5.31 -30.13 -21.25
N GLN A 324 -5.40 -29.37 -22.34
CA GLN A 324 -6.05 -28.06 -22.35
C GLN A 324 -7.54 -28.17 -22.06
N ALA A 325 -8.25 -29.12 -22.68
CA ALA A 325 -9.67 -29.33 -22.40
C ALA A 325 -9.94 -29.67 -20.91
N ARG A 326 -9.05 -30.45 -20.28
CA ARG A 326 -9.13 -30.78 -18.85
C ARG A 326 -8.77 -29.58 -17.96
N ARG A 327 -7.81 -28.75 -18.40
CA ARG A 327 -7.28 -27.61 -17.64
C ARG A 327 -8.22 -26.41 -17.64
N LEU A 328 -8.86 -26.13 -18.79
CA LEU A 328 -9.74 -24.99 -18.90
C LEU A 328 -10.83 -25.07 -17.81
N ALA A 329 -10.76 -24.16 -16.87
CA ALA A 329 -11.82 -24.00 -15.91
C ALA A 329 -13.12 -23.73 -16.64
N PRO A 330 -14.28 -24.23 -16.15
CA PRO A 330 -15.55 -23.71 -16.62
C PRO A 330 -15.49 -22.19 -16.57
N PRO A 331 -16.10 -21.48 -17.55
CA PRO A 331 -16.07 -20.01 -17.56
C PRO A 331 -16.37 -19.54 -16.15
N GLU A 332 -15.56 -18.61 -15.66
CA GLU A 332 -15.80 -18.01 -14.34
C GLU A 332 -17.26 -17.56 -14.33
N SER A 333 -18.15 -18.39 -13.83
CA SER A 333 -19.31 -17.84 -13.20
C SER A 333 -18.72 -16.98 -12.11
N ALA A 334 -18.61 -15.66 -12.38
CA ALA A 334 -18.30 -14.67 -11.36
C ALA A 334 -19.03 -15.15 -10.13
N LEU A 335 -18.34 -15.33 -8.99
CA LEU A 335 -18.95 -15.79 -7.75
C LEU A 335 -20.33 -15.18 -7.70
N GLN A 336 -21.33 -15.99 -8.06
CA GLN A 336 -22.68 -15.46 -8.26
C GLN A 336 -23.06 -14.80 -6.96
N ALA A 337 -23.54 -13.57 -6.99
CA ALA A 337 -23.94 -12.89 -5.79
C ALA A 337 -25.08 -13.69 -5.15
N LEU A 338 -24.81 -14.29 -4.00
CA LEU A 338 -25.80 -15.06 -3.22
C LEU A 338 -26.18 -14.26 -1.97
N PRO A 339 -27.43 -14.36 -1.51
CA PRO A 339 -27.85 -13.75 -0.26
C PRO A 339 -26.98 -14.25 0.91
N LEU A 340 -26.45 -13.35 1.71
CA LEU A 340 -25.67 -13.67 2.90
C LEU A 340 -26.57 -14.41 3.92
N ALA A 341 -26.21 -15.65 4.26
CA ALA A 341 -26.88 -16.42 5.30
C ALA A 341 -26.33 -16.10 6.69
N ALA A 342 -24.99 -16.13 6.81
CA ALA A 342 -24.30 -15.89 8.07
C ALA A 342 -22.93 -15.25 7.83
N LEU A 343 -22.53 -14.42 8.80
CA LEU A 343 -21.21 -13.79 8.86
C LEU A 343 -20.54 -14.16 10.18
N LYS A 344 -19.41 -14.84 10.11
CA LYS A 344 -18.60 -15.23 11.26
C LYS A 344 -17.23 -14.55 11.22
N ILE A 345 -16.69 -14.22 12.39
CA ILE A 345 -15.34 -13.67 12.56
C ILE A 345 -14.65 -14.48 13.63
N GLU A 346 -13.49 -15.03 13.33
CA GLU A 346 -12.67 -15.87 14.20
C GLU A 346 -11.22 -15.38 14.27
N GLY A 347 -10.48 -15.82 15.29
CA GLY A 347 -9.05 -15.57 15.44
C GLY A 347 -8.69 -14.27 16.15
N THR A 348 -9.68 -13.49 16.59
CA THR A 348 -9.45 -12.26 17.35
C THR A 348 -9.23 -12.54 18.84
N ARG A 349 -8.34 -11.79 19.46
CA ARG A 349 -8.02 -11.82 20.90
C ARG A 349 -8.21 -10.44 21.53
N ARG A 350 -7.63 -9.42 20.92
CA ARG A 350 -7.67 -8.00 21.31
C ARG A 350 -8.81 -7.26 20.60
N LEU A 351 -9.02 -7.57 19.34
CA LEU A 351 -10.03 -6.93 18.50
C LEU A 351 -11.43 -7.45 18.81
N ASN A 352 -12.40 -6.55 18.92
CA ASN A 352 -13.79 -6.95 19.15
C ASN A 352 -14.47 -7.36 17.82
N PRO A 353 -14.94 -8.62 17.69
CA PRO A 353 -15.63 -9.09 16.48
C PRO A 353 -16.86 -8.26 16.09
N GLU A 354 -17.59 -7.67 17.05
CA GLU A 354 -18.77 -6.84 16.75
C GLU A 354 -18.36 -5.52 16.08
N ALA A 355 -17.26 -4.90 16.54
CA ALA A 355 -16.74 -3.69 15.93
C ALA A 355 -16.22 -3.97 14.51
N LEU A 356 -15.51 -5.09 14.31
CA LEU A 356 -15.03 -5.51 12.98
C LEU A 356 -16.21 -5.85 12.04
N ARG A 357 -17.28 -6.46 12.56
CA ARG A 357 -18.49 -6.73 11.76
C ARG A 357 -19.13 -5.44 11.24
N ALA A 358 -19.12 -4.39 12.03
CA ALA A 358 -19.63 -3.07 11.60
C ALA A 358 -18.76 -2.47 10.47
N GLU A 359 -17.43 -2.67 10.51
CA GLU A 359 -16.53 -2.22 9.43
C GLU A 359 -16.73 -3.00 8.14
N LEU A 360 -17.10 -4.29 8.20
CA LEU A 360 -17.39 -5.11 7.01
C LEU A 360 -18.58 -4.54 6.21
N ALA A 361 -19.53 -3.90 6.87
CA ALA A 361 -20.77 -3.35 6.27
C ALA A 361 -21.51 -4.37 5.41
N LEU A 362 -21.58 -5.64 5.87
CA LEU A 362 -22.33 -6.74 5.30
C LEU A 362 -23.42 -7.15 6.27
N GLN A 363 -24.64 -7.30 5.79
CA GLN A 363 -25.79 -7.73 6.59
C GLN A 363 -26.41 -9.03 6.07
N PRO A 364 -27.02 -9.86 6.93
CA PRO A 364 -27.78 -11.01 6.47
C PRO A 364 -28.82 -10.60 5.43
N GLY A 365 -28.83 -11.32 4.30
CA GLY A 365 -29.71 -11.04 3.16
C GLY A 365 -29.06 -10.21 2.05
N ASP A 366 -27.95 -9.51 2.31
CA ASP A 366 -27.24 -8.77 1.27
C ASP A 366 -26.75 -9.72 0.16
N PRO A 367 -26.81 -9.31 -1.11
CA PRO A 367 -26.21 -10.07 -2.19
C PRO A 367 -24.68 -9.96 -2.10
N VAL A 368 -24.00 -11.06 -1.77
CA VAL A 368 -22.55 -11.10 -1.58
C VAL A 368 -21.90 -11.87 -2.71
N GLY A 369 -21.21 -11.15 -3.58
CA GLY A 369 -20.36 -11.66 -4.64
C GLY A 369 -18.88 -11.31 -4.39
N ARG A 370 -18.03 -11.51 -5.41
CA ARG A 370 -16.58 -11.21 -5.33
C ARG A 370 -16.31 -9.75 -4.98
N THR A 371 -17.05 -8.82 -5.57
CA THR A 371 -16.87 -7.37 -5.36
C THR A 371 -17.11 -6.98 -3.90
N GLU A 372 -18.17 -7.49 -3.30
CA GLU A 372 -18.54 -7.23 -1.91
C GLU A 372 -17.51 -7.82 -0.93
N LEU A 373 -17.06 -9.05 -1.20
CA LEU A 373 -16.01 -9.71 -0.40
C LEU A 373 -14.69 -8.96 -0.47
N ASN A 374 -14.26 -8.55 -1.67
CA ASN A 374 -13.02 -7.78 -1.82
C ASN A 374 -13.08 -6.44 -1.07
N ARG A 375 -14.21 -5.72 -1.16
CA ARG A 375 -14.41 -4.47 -0.40
C ARG A 375 -14.39 -4.71 1.11
N ALA A 376 -14.95 -5.81 1.57
CA ALA A 376 -14.95 -6.19 2.98
C ALA A 376 -13.53 -6.45 3.48
N VAL A 377 -12.73 -7.22 2.72
CA VAL A 377 -11.30 -7.45 3.01
C VAL A 377 -10.52 -6.13 3.02
N GLU A 378 -10.72 -5.26 2.02
CA GLU A 378 -10.05 -3.96 1.94
C GLU A 378 -10.34 -3.05 3.14
N ARG A 379 -11.58 -3.06 3.66
CA ARG A 379 -11.94 -2.29 4.85
C ARG A 379 -11.24 -2.80 6.10
N LEU A 380 -11.19 -4.12 6.29
CA LEU A 380 -10.48 -4.73 7.41
C LEU A 380 -8.97 -4.46 7.35
N ASP A 381 -8.36 -4.63 6.18
CA ASP A 381 -6.94 -4.33 5.93
C ASP A 381 -6.61 -2.85 6.20
N GLY A 382 -7.52 -1.95 5.82
CA GLY A 382 -7.39 -0.51 6.04
C GLY A 382 -7.40 -0.07 7.50
N THR A 383 -7.73 -0.93 8.47
CA THR A 383 -7.61 -0.62 9.91
C THR A 383 -6.15 -0.61 10.36
N GLY A 384 -5.29 -1.39 9.69
CA GLY A 384 -3.89 -1.58 10.06
C GLY A 384 -3.68 -2.43 11.32
N ASP A 385 -4.72 -3.14 11.78
CA ASP A 385 -4.70 -3.96 13.00
C ASP A 385 -4.52 -5.45 12.71
N LEU A 386 -4.59 -5.84 11.45
CA LEU A 386 -4.56 -7.22 10.99
C LEU A 386 -3.30 -7.50 10.19
N GLU A 387 -2.68 -8.64 10.47
CA GLU A 387 -1.57 -9.17 9.69
C GLU A 387 -2.06 -10.05 8.54
N ARG A 388 -3.22 -10.75 8.73
CA ARG A 388 -3.79 -11.64 7.74
C ARG A 388 -5.31 -11.74 7.86
N ILE A 389 -5.97 -11.84 6.69
CA ILE A 389 -7.41 -12.02 6.54
C ILE A 389 -7.63 -13.20 5.60
N GLU A 390 -8.20 -14.29 6.11
CA GLU A 390 -8.57 -15.46 5.33
C GLU A 390 -10.09 -15.54 5.23
N LEU A 391 -10.59 -15.95 4.05
CA LEU A 391 -12.02 -16.10 3.79
C LEU A 391 -12.34 -17.58 3.58
N GLU A 392 -13.32 -18.08 4.32
CA GLU A 392 -13.95 -19.37 4.05
C GLU A 392 -15.40 -19.13 3.62
N LEU A 393 -15.79 -19.71 2.49
CA LEU A 393 -17.13 -19.60 1.93
C LEU A 393 -17.83 -20.95 2.00
N ASP A 394 -19.08 -20.95 2.45
CA ASP A 394 -19.95 -22.13 2.46
C ASP A 394 -21.29 -21.76 1.81
N ASP A 395 -21.50 -22.29 0.60
CA ASP A 395 -22.69 -22.02 -0.20
C ASP A 395 -23.67 -23.21 -0.06
N ARG A 396 -24.80 -22.99 0.60
CA ARG A 396 -25.87 -23.99 0.80
C ARG A 396 -27.23 -23.38 0.51
N ASP A 397 -28.09 -24.13 -0.12
CA ASP A 397 -29.49 -23.75 -0.39
C ASP A 397 -29.64 -22.38 -1.07
N GLY A 398 -28.74 -22.05 -2.00
CA GLY A 398 -28.73 -20.76 -2.71
C GLY A 398 -28.38 -19.58 -1.83
N ARG A 399 -27.76 -19.79 -0.67
CA ARG A 399 -27.28 -18.79 0.28
C ARG A 399 -25.80 -18.98 0.58
N ARG A 400 -25.11 -17.90 0.91
CA ARG A 400 -23.68 -17.89 1.24
C ARG A 400 -23.43 -17.60 2.71
N SER A 401 -22.66 -18.45 3.38
CA SER A 401 -22.07 -18.16 4.67
C SER A 401 -20.61 -17.76 4.48
N VAL A 402 -20.18 -16.70 5.15
CA VAL A 402 -18.83 -16.18 5.07
C VAL A 402 -18.18 -16.23 6.45
N ASN A 403 -17.03 -16.88 6.56
CA ASN A 403 -16.21 -16.89 7.75
C ASN A 403 -14.89 -16.16 7.50
N PHE A 404 -14.65 -15.07 8.24
CA PHE A 404 -13.39 -14.33 8.25
C PHE A 404 -12.51 -14.91 9.36
N LYS A 405 -11.41 -15.55 8.98
CA LYS A 405 -10.35 -15.96 9.90
C LYS A 405 -9.26 -14.89 9.93
N LEU A 406 -9.11 -14.24 11.05
CA LEU A 406 -8.25 -13.08 11.21
C LEU A 406 -7.00 -13.43 12.04
N THR A 407 -5.87 -12.88 11.65
CA THR A 407 -4.64 -12.87 12.46
C THR A 407 -4.33 -11.43 12.82
N GLU A 408 -4.28 -11.12 14.11
CA GLU A 408 -3.99 -9.78 14.60
C GLU A 408 -2.51 -9.43 14.42
N ALA A 409 -2.24 -8.17 14.05
CA ALA A 409 -0.90 -7.60 14.00
C ALA A 409 -0.47 -7.22 15.43
N ASP A 410 0.23 -8.11 16.12
CA ASP A 410 0.65 -7.88 17.52
C ASP A 410 1.54 -6.64 17.68
N TRP A 411 2.34 -6.31 16.67
CA TRP A 411 3.19 -5.11 16.64
C TRP A 411 2.38 -3.81 16.57
N ALA A 412 1.19 -3.86 15.98
CA ALA A 412 0.34 -2.69 15.73
C ALA A 412 -0.45 -2.23 16.95
N ALA A 413 -0.48 -3.00 18.04
CA ALA A 413 -1.20 -2.65 19.26
C ALA A 413 -0.70 -1.35 19.93
N SER A 414 0.59 -1.07 19.78
CA SER A 414 1.25 0.15 20.25
C SER A 414 2.33 0.52 19.24
N LYS A 415 2.13 1.62 18.54
CA LYS A 415 2.97 2.07 17.42
C LYS A 415 3.72 3.33 17.77
N LEU A 416 4.99 3.39 17.39
CA LEU A 416 5.82 4.58 17.43
C LEU A 416 6.20 4.96 16.01
N ARG A 417 5.93 6.21 15.63
CA ARG A 417 6.28 6.79 14.34
C ARG A 417 7.19 7.98 14.56
N PHE A 418 8.26 8.09 13.78
CA PHE A 418 9.20 9.18 13.84
C PHE A 418 9.24 9.97 12.55
N GLY A 419 9.37 11.25 12.66
CA GLY A 419 9.43 12.16 11.52
C GLY A 419 10.27 13.38 11.76
N LEU A 420 10.46 14.12 10.69
CA LEU A 420 11.22 15.34 10.64
C LEU A 420 10.38 16.38 9.91
N GLU A 421 10.19 17.53 10.52
CA GLU A 421 9.63 18.72 9.89
C GLU A 421 10.76 19.69 9.61
N LEU A 422 10.85 20.17 8.37
CA LEU A 422 11.86 21.11 7.97
C LEU A 422 11.27 22.11 7.00
N TYR A 423 11.52 23.38 7.26
CA TYR A 423 11.20 24.50 6.38
C TYR A 423 12.33 25.51 6.38
N SER A 424 12.76 25.92 5.22
CA SER A 424 13.74 27.00 5.06
C SER A 424 13.39 27.84 3.84
N ASN A 425 13.45 29.16 3.97
CA ASN A 425 13.44 30.09 2.84
C ASN A 425 14.86 30.62 2.54
N PHE A 426 15.89 29.99 3.11
CA PHE A 426 17.33 30.37 3.01
C PHE A 426 17.64 31.79 3.43
N ALA A 427 16.71 32.48 4.08
CA ALA A 427 16.85 33.83 4.59
C ALA A 427 16.53 33.91 6.09
N ASP A 428 15.34 34.30 6.43
CA ASP A 428 14.93 34.63 7.79
C ASP A 428 14.01 33.62 8.47
N ALA A 429 13.36 32.73 7.69
CA ALA A 429 12.46 31.71 8.20
C ALA A 429 13.07 30.30 8.02
N ASN A 430 13.75 29.83 9.07
CA ASN A 430 14.33 28.48 9.11
C ASN A 430 13.76 27.76 10.32
N ARG A 431 13.02 26.66 10.08
CA ARG A 431 12.36 25.87 11.12
C ARG A 431 12.73 24.39 10.95
N PHE A 432 13.00 23.75 12.06
CA PHE A 432 13.35 22.35 12.14
C PHE A 432 12.71 21.76 13.41
N SER A 433 12.04 20.62 13.31
CA SER A 433 11.51 19.88 14.44
C SER A 433 11.59 18.39 14.23
N LEU A 434 12.06 17.66 15.23
CA LEU A 434 11.90 16.21 15.34
C LEU A 434 10.52 15.93 15.91
N VAL A 435 9.81 14.97 15.33
CA VAL A 435 8.47 14.59 15.74
C VAL A 435 8.44 13.10 16.06
N ALA A 436 7.84 12.75 17.20
CA ALA A 436 7.52 11.37 17.56
C ALA A 436 6.01 11.26 17.83
N MET A 437 5.36 10.28 17.22
CA MET A 437 3.96 9.98 17.45
C MET A 437 3.80 8.56 18.00
N HIS A 438 3.14 8.45 19.12
CA HIS A 438 2.73 7.18 19.72
C HIS A 438 1.23 6.98 19.56
N VAL A 439 0.83 5.79 19.13
CA VAL A 439 -0.58 5.39 19.02
C VAL A 439 -0.75 4.05 19.70
N ALA A 440 -1.58 3.99 20.73
CA ALA A 440 -1.99 2.75 21.39
C ALA A 440 -3.46 2.46 21.03
N ASP A 441 -3.68 1.35 20.35
CA ASP A 441 -4.99 0.96 19.81
C ASP A 441 -5.69 -0.07 20.70
N TRP A 442 -7.02 -0.09 20.64
CA TRP A 442 -7.86 -1.10 21.30
C TRP A 442 -7.64 -1.17 22.81
N LEU A 443 -7.56 -0.02 23.47
CA LEU A 443 -7.42 0.06 24.94
C LEU A 443 -8.62 -0.52 25.69
N ASN A 444 -9.74 -0.68 25.01
CA ASN A 444 -10.94 -1.35 25.52
C ASN A 444 -11.70 -2.05 24.36
N PRO A 445 -12.71 -2.89 24.66
CA PRO A 445 -13.48 -3.62 23.64
C PRO A 445 -14.26 -2.74 22.64
N TRP A 446 -14.37 -1.45 22.85
CA TRP A 446 -15.03 -0.52 21.92
C TRP A 446 -14.06 0.11 20.91
N GLY A 447 -12.76 -0.20 21.03
CA GLY A 447 -11.73 0.32 20.14
C GLY A 447 -11.23 1.71 20.56
N ALA A 448 -11.10 1.96 21.88
CA ALA A 448 -10.49 3.20 22.36
C ALA A 448 -9.02 3.30 21.95
N GLU A 449 -8.57 4.53 21.65
CA GLU A 449 -7.24 4.85 21.17
C GLU A 449 -6.63 5.99 21.97
N LEU A 450 -5.34 5.87 22.31
CA LEU A 450 -4.53 6.98 22.85
C LEU A 450 -3.47 7.34 21.82
N ARG A 451 -3.51 8.60 21.35
CA ARG A 451 -2.51 9.17 20.45
C ARG A 451 -1.76 10.27 21.16
N SER A 452 -0.43 10.23 21.14
CA SER A 452 0.42 11.28 21.70
C SER A 452 1.48 11.70 20.67
N ILE A 453 1.64 13.00 20.45
CA ILE A 453 2.59 13.57 19.50
C ILE A 453 3.51 14.52 20.23
N ALA A 454 4.80 14.22 20.25
CA ALA A 454 5.83 15.07 20.82
C ALA A 454 6.65 15.74 19.72
N ARG A 455 6.93 17.05 19.86
CA ARG A 455 7.77 17.83 18.96
C ARG A 455 8.91 18.48 19.74
N ILE A 456 10.11 18.45 19.17
CA ILE A 456 11.34 19.04 19.74
C ILE A 456 12.09 19.76 18.63
N GLY A 457 12.32 21.06 18.80
CA GLY A 457 13.02 21.89 17.82
C GLY A 457 12.54 23.33 17.83
N SER A 458 12.35 23.91 16.66
CA SER A 458 11.81 25.28 16.50
C SER A 458 10.38 25.38 17.03
N THR A 459 9.58 24.37 16.80
CA THR A 459 8.33 24.12 17.53
C THR A 459 8.58 23.00 18.52
N ARG A 460 8.17 23.20 19.76
CA ARG A 460 8.22 22.20 20.84
C ARG A 460 6.83 22.03 21.42
N GLY A 461 6.45 20.78 21.68
CA GLY A 461 5.10 20.55 22.20
C GLY A 461 4.81 19.09 22.49
N LEU A 462 3.67 18.89 23.11
CA LEU A 462 3.08 17.58 23.36
C LEU A 462 1.58 17.70 23.18
N ASP A 463 1.03 16.93 22.26
CA ASP A 463 -0.40 16.79 22.03
C ASP A 463 -0.81 15.35 22.36
N THR A 464 -1.84 15.18 23.17
CA THR A 464 -2.38 13.88 23.54
C THR A 464 -3.89 13.87 23.33
N GLU A 465 -4.38 12.86 22.62
CA GLU A 465 -5.81 12.62 22.36
C GLU A 465 -6.19 11.22 22.86
N PHE A 466 -7.18 11.15 23.75
CA PHE A 466 -7.90 9.92 24.03
C PHE A 466 -9.18 9.91 23.22
N TYR A 467 -9.32 8.93 22.32
CA TYR A 467 -10.47 8.76 21.43
C TYR A 467 -11.27 7.54 21.89
N GLN A 468 -12.58 7.68 22.03
CA GLN A 468 -13.48 6.65 22.52
C GLN A 468 -14.72 6.51 21.63
N PRO A 469 -14.85 5.45 20.81
CA PRO A 469 -16.12 5.09 20.19
C PRO A 469 -17.21 4.86 21.25
N LEU A 470 -18.44 5.28 20.98
CA LEU A 470 -19.57 5.13 21.90
C LEU A 470 -20.32 3.81 21.71
N GLY A 471 -19.56 2.73 21.52
CA GLY A 471 -20.01 1.35 21.32
C GLY A 471 -19.21 0.65 20.23
N PRO A 472 -19.29 -0.69 20.15
CA PRO A 472 -18.63 -1.46 19.10
C PRO A 472 -19.14 -1.03 17.72
N GLY A 473 -18.22 -0.58 16.83
CA GLY A 473 -18.57 -0.12 15.49
C GLY A 473 -19.44 1.14 15.42
N SER A 474 -19.62 1.85 16.53
CA SER A 474 -20.38 3.10 16.56
C SER A 474 -19.75 4.16 15.66
N ARG A 475 -20.60 4.90 14.95
CA ARG A 475 -20.16 6.10 14.22
C ARG A 475 -19.99 7.31 15.16
N TRP A 476 -20.62 7.28 16.32
CA TRP A 476 -20.45 8.31 17.35
C TRP A 476 -19.23 8.01 18.22
N PHE A 477 -18.49 9.05 18.53
CA PHE A 477 -17.34 8.97 19.42
C PHE A 477 -17.24 10.21 20.33
N ALA A 478 -16.58 10.04 21.44
CA ALA A 478 -16.10 11.14 22.27
C ALA A 478 -14.58 11.20 22.21
N SER A 479 -13.97 12.37 22.37
CA SER A 479 -12.53 12.50 22.58
C SER A 479 -12.20 13.53 23.65
N ALA A 480 -11.05 13.34 24.31
CA ALA A 480 -10.43 14.29 25.21
C ALA A 480 -9.03 14.60 24.70
N LYS A 481 -8.71 15.90 24.59
CA LYS A 481 -7.44 16.38 24.05
C LYS A 481 -6.75 17.29 25.05
N LEU A 482 -5.45 17.08 25.22
CA LEU A 482 -4.55 17.95 25.97
C LEU A 482 -3.42 18.35 25.04
N GLY A 483 -3.14 19.64 24.94
CA GLY A 483 -2.11 20.17 24.07
C GLY A 483 -1.25 21.21 24.75
N TYR A 484 0.03 21.17 24.46
CA TYR A 484 1.00 22.23 24.72
C TYR A 484 1.86 22.41 23.50
N GLU A 485 1.92 23.63 22.99
CA GLU A 485 2.80 24.00 21.89
C GLU A 485 3.50 25.32 22.21
N ALA A 486 4.78 25.42 21.86
CA ALA A 486 5.55 26.64 22.03
C ALA A 486 6.53 26.81 20.86
N GLY A 487 6.70 28.05 20.42
CA GLY A 487 7.59 28.42 19.32
C GLY A 487 7.88 29.91 19.29
N SER A 488 8.56 30.36 18.25
CA SER A 488 8.79 31.79 18.02
C SER A 488 8.09 32.23 16.73
N ASN A 489 7.45 33.40 16.78
CA ASN A 489 6.74 33.99 15.64
C ASN A 489 7.28 35.40 15.39
N ASP A 490 7.53 35.73 14.13
CA ASP A 490 7.88 37.08 13.72
C ASP A 490 6.61 37.87 13.41
N VAL A 491 6.54 39.11 13.89
CA VAL A 491 5.49 40.05 13.58
C VAL A 491 6.03 41.11 12.64
N PHE A 492 5.33 41.30 11.53
CA PHE A 492 5.72 42.24 10.49
C PHE A 492 4.87 43.52 10.54
N ASN A 493 5.47 44.64 10.29
CA ASN A 493 4.81 45.92 10.03
C ASN A 493 5.32 46.48 8.72
N GLN A 494 4.42 46.77 7.78
CA GLN A 494 4.72 47.24 6.42
C GLN A 494 5.81 46.42 5.69
N GLY A 495 5.75 45.08 5.85
CA GLY A 495 6.69 44.14 5.23
C GLY A 495 8.05 44.00 5.91
N GLN A 496 8.33 44.77 6.97
CA GLN A 496 9.54 44.64 7.78
C GLN A 496 9.24 43.94 9.11
N ARG A 497 10.16 43.09 9.57
CA ARG A 497 10.03 42.44 10.87
C ARG A 497 10.12 43.52 11.99
N ALA A 498 8.99 43.73 12.66
CA ALA A 498 8.86 44.67 13.74
C ALA A 498 9.30 44.07 15.09
N LEU A 499 8.92 42.86 15.37
CA LEU A 499 9.28 42.16 16.60
C LEU A 499 9.22 40.65 16.42
N ARG A 500 9.86 39.92 17.35
CA ARG A 500 9.75 38.46 17.47
C ARG A 500 9.15 38.13 18.83
N LEU A 501 8.14 37.26 18.80
CA LEU A 501 7.47 36.74 19.98
C LEU A 501 7.86 35.31 20.27
N SER A 502 8.05 34.98 21.53
CA SER A 502 7.97 33.59 22.03
C SER A 502 6.53 33.35 22.40
N SER A 503 5.84 32.49 21.69
CA SER A 503 4.44 32.19 21.91
C SER A 503 4.28 30.78 22.45
N SER A 504 3.33 30.60 23.38
CA SER A 504 2.93 29.23 23.81
C SER A 504 1.41 29.15 23.97
N LEU A 505 0.88 27.99 23.56
CA LEU A 505 -0.54 27.64 23.67
C LEU A 505 -0.68 26.36 24.49
N THR A 506 -1.49 26.42 25.54
CA THR A 506 -1.92 25.24 26.30
C THR A 506 -3.41 25.05 26.07
N SER A 507 -3.86 23.84 25.77
CA SER A 507 -5.27 23.54 25.49
C SER A 507 -5.72 22.29 26.24
N ALA A 508 -6.99 22.32 26.68
CA ALA A 508 -7.70 21.15 27.17
C ALA A 508 -9.11 21.16 26.55
N GLN A 509 -9.47 20.09 25.88
CA GLN A 509 -10.70 20.04 25.07
C GLN A 509 -11.38 18.68 25.24
N ILE A 510 -12.72 18.68 25.16
CA ILE A 510 -13.54 17.48 25.01
C ILE A 510 -14.39 17.63 23.74
N GLU A 511 -14.59 16.55 23.04
CA GLU A 511 -15.35 16.54 21.78
C GLU A 511 -16.39 15.43 21.78
N LEU A 512 -17.49 15.70 21.09
CA LEU A 512 -18.43 14.70 20.58
C LEU A 512 -18.38 14.75 19.07
N GLY A 513 -18.15 13.59 18.43
CA GLY A 513 -18.03 13.53 16.99
C GLY A 513 -18.87 12.42 16.37
N HIS A 514 -19.17 12.58 15.09
CA HIS A 514 -19.87 11.62 14.26
C HIS A 514 -19.09 11.33 12.98
N ARG A 515 -18.72 10.07 12.74
CA ARG A 515 -18.04 9.61 11.50
C ARG A 515 -19.01 9.58 10.32
N ILE A 516 -18.64 10.23 9.22
CA ILE A 516 -19.34 10.19 7.95
C ILE A 516 -18.67 9.12 7.10
N ALA A 517 -19.39 8.03 6.85
CA ALA A 517 -18.82 6.82 6.24
C ALA A 517 -17.92 7.10 5.03
N GLY A 518 -16.64 6.69 5.11
CA GLY A 518 -15.66 6.81 4.03
C GLY A 518 -15.17 8.23 3.72
N LEU A 519 -15.81 9.28 4.27
CA LEU A 519 -15.52 10.68 3.93
C LEU A 519 -14.71 11.41 4.99
N GLY A 520 -15.12 11.31 6.29
CA GLY A 520 -14.53 12.13 7.34
C GLY A 520 -15.37 12.13 8.61
N ASP A 521 -15.38 13.23 9.35
CA ASP A 521 -16.16 13.38 10.56
C ASP A 521 -16.64 14.82 10.81
N LEU A 522 -17.67 14.94 11.64
CA LEU A 522 -18.19 16.18 12.16
C LEU A 522 -17.97 16.17 13.68
N ARG A 523 -17.35 17.21 14.24
CA ARG A 523 -16.98 17.34 15.65
C ARG A 523 -17.57 18.60 16.26
N PHE A 524 -18.13 18.47 17.44
CA PHE A 524 -18.45 19.58 18.32
C PHE A 524 -17.54 19.50 19.55
N GLY A 525 -16.81 20.59 19.84
CA GLY A 525 -15.83 20.63 20.92
C GLY A 525 -16.08 21.77 21.91
N LEU A 526 -15.73 21.49 23.16
CA LEU A 526 -15.68 22.42 24.26
C LEU A 526 -14.29 22.41 24.87
N GLY A 527 -13.74 23.56 25.22
CA GLY A 527 -12.39 23.61 25.77
C GLY A 527 -12.03 24.88 26.54
N LYS A 528 -10.81 24.84 27.04
CA LYS A 528 -10.11 25.98 27.62
C LYS A 528 -8.75 26.12 26.97
N LEU A 529 -8.38 27.36 26.63
CA LEU A 529 -7.10 27.71 26.07
C LEU A 529 -6.38 28.70 26.98
N ARG A 530 -5.06 28.57 27.06
CA ARG A 530 -4.15 29.58 27.61
C ARG A 530 -3.10 29.90 26.55
N ALA A 531 -3.18 31.12 26.01
CA ALA A 531 -2.14 31.68 25.14
C ALA A 531 -1.21 32.54 26.00
N ALA A 532 0.09 32.45 25.78
CA ALA A 532 1.06 33.30 26.45
C ALA A 532 2.14 33.73 25.45
N ASP A 533 2.37 35.03 25.36
CA ASP A 533 3.29 35.69 24.48
C ASP A 533 4.32 36.51 25.27
N GLU A 534 5.56 36.50 24.76
CA GLU A 534 6.68 37.23 25.31
C GLU A 534 7.49 37.86 24.17
N VAL A 535 7.75 39.15 24.19
CA VAL A 535 8.60 39.80 23.20
C VAL A 535 10.06 39.45 23.45
N ILE A 536 10.73 38.86 22.46
CA ILE A 536 12.15 38.49 22.55
C ILE A 536 13.06 39.36 21.69
N LEU A 537 12.53 40.00 20.65
CA LEU A 537 13.27 40.99 19.83
C LEU A 537 12.34 42.11 19.38
N PRO A 538 12.72 43.38 19.53
CA PRO A 538 13.89 43.85 20.29
C PRO A 538 13.77 43.48 21.77
N ALA A 539 14.91 43.27 22.46
CA ALA A 539 14.88 42.97 23.90
C ALA A 539 14.16 44.07 24.66
N PRO A 540 13.06 43.77 25.36
CA PRO A 540 12.34 44.82 26.08
C PRO A 540 13.09 45.26 27.32
N PRO A 541 12.96 46.57 27.75
CA PRO A 541 13.58 47.08 28.95
C PRO A 541 13.07 46.38 30.23
N THR A 542 11.83 45.91 30.21
CA THR A 542 11.18 45.09 31.25
C THR A 542 10.43 43.96 30.53
N GLY A 543 10.98 42.73 30.55
CA GLY A 543 10.34 41.56 29.97
C GLY A 543 9.08 41.17 30.75
N GLY A 544 7.93 41.22 30.11
CA GLY A 544 6.68 40.72 30.63
C GLY A 544 6.09 39.64 29.75
N ARG A 545 5.81 38.46 30.32
CA ARG A 545 5.02 37.43 29.68
C ARG A 545 3.55 37.71 29.86
N GLU A 546 2.84 38.03 28.79
CA GLU A 546 1.39 38.23 28.83
C GLU A 546 0.67 36.89 28.64
N SER A 547 -0.28 36.56 29.49
CA SER A 547 -1.08 35.34 29.40
C SER A 547 -2.56 35.67 29.32
N ARG A 548 -3.25 35.07 28.33
CA ARG A 548 -4.69 35.21 28.12
C ARG A 548 -5.38 33.87 28.20
N PHE A 549 -6.52 33.81 28.85
CA PHE A 549 -7.33 32.60 29.01
C PHE A 549 -8.62 32.73 28.22
N TYR A 550 -9.00 31.66 27.54
CA TYR A 550 -10.19 31.59 26.71
C TYR A 550 -11.02 30.35 27.07
N GLY A 551 -12.35 30.53 27.16
CA GLY A 551 -13.30 29.45 26.95
C GLY A 551 -13.49 29.25 25.46
N GLN A 552 -13.55 28.01 25.01
CA GLN A 552 -13.63 27.66 23.61
C GLN A 552 -14.84 26.76 23.34
N GLN A 553 -15.56 27.06 22.28
CA GLN A 553 -16.54 26.16 21.65
C GLN A 553 -16.27 26.14 20.17
N TYR A 554 -16.43 24.99 19.50
CA TYR A 554 -16.25 24.91 18.06
C TYR A 554 -17.07 23.81 17.41
N LEU A 555 -17.36 24.00 16.14
CA LEU A 555 -17.88 23.01 15.22
C LEU A 555 -16.88 22.84 14.08
N GLU A 556 -16.50 21.59 13.80
CA GLU A 556 -15.52 21.28 12.78
C GLU A 556 -16.03 20.12 11.90
N LEU A 557 -15.99 20.33 10.59
CA LEU A 557 -16.18 19.31 9.59
C LEU A 557 -14.83 19.03 8.94
N HIS A 558 -14.40 17.78 8.99
CA HIS A 558 -13.18 17.31 8.33
C HIS A 558 -13.51 16.20 7.35
N THR A 559 -13.02 16.30 6.13
CA THR A 559 -13.17 15.25 5.10
C THR A 559 -11.86 14.99 4.38
N ASP A 560 -11.57 13.71 4.08
CA ASP A 560 -10.36 13.31 3.42
C ASP A 560 -10.57 12.04 2.59
N THR A 561 -10.42 12.17 1.26
CA THR A 561 -10.50 11.08 0.29
C THR A 561 -9.29 11.07 -0.65
N LEU A 562 -8.21 11.79 -0.29
CA LEU A 562 -7.01 11.89 -1.12
C LEU A 562 -6.30 10.53 -1.27
N ASP A 563 -5.84 10.25 -2.48
CA ASP A 563 -5.06 9.04 -2.82
C ASP A 563 -3.61 9.10 -2.30
N SER A 564 -3.07 10.28 -2.01
CA SER A 564 -1.72 10.51 -1.52
C SER A 564 -1.63 11.78 -0.69
N LEU A 565 -0.74 11.82 0.32
CA LEU A 565 -0.39 13.07 1.00
C LEU A 565 0.77 13.80 0.33
N ALA A 566 1.68 13.04 -0.30
CA ALA A 566 2.87 13.64 -0.91
C ALA A 566 2.50 14.50 -2.12
N PHE A 567 1.75 13.95 -3.05
CA PHE A 567 1.21 14.66 -4.20
C PHE A 567 -0.07 13.98 -4.69
N PRO A 568 -1.25 14.37 -4.18
CA PRO A 568 -2.50 13.76 -4.56
C PRO A 568 -2.83 13.99 -6.05
N SER A 569 -3.40 12.96 -6.68
CA SER A 569 -3.85 12.98 -8.06
C SER A 569 -5.35 12.74 -8.21
N ARG A 570 -6.01 12.32 -7.13
CA ARG A 570 -7.45 12.09 -7.03
C ARG A 570 -7.94 12.35 -5.62
N GLY A 571 -9.24 12.61 -5.49
CA GLY A 571 -9.90 12.82 -4.22
C GLY A 571 -9.93 14.26 -3.79
N GLN A 572 -10.40 14.48 -2.57
CA GLN A 572 -10.54 15.80 -1.97
C GLN A 572 -10.23 15.74 -0.47
N TRP A 573 -9.78 16.85 0.05
CA TRP A 573 -9.59 17.12 1.47
C TRP A 573 -10.24 18.46 1.81
N MET A 574 -10.90 18.54 2.94
CA MET A 574 -11.53 19.78 3.39
C MET A 574 -11.60 19.82 4.92
N THR A 575 -11.31 21.00 5.47
CA THR A 575 -11.61 21.33 6.86
C THR A 575 -12.41 22.63 6.90
N ALA A 576 -13.59 22.58 7.51
CA ALA A 576 -14.40 23.75 7.80
C ALA A 576 -14.58 23.86 9.32
N ARG A 577 -14.18 24.96 9.91
CA ARG A 577 -14.25 25.18 11.36
C ARG A 577 -14.82 26.56 11.66
N ILE A 578 -15.76 26.59 12.58
CA ILE A 578 -16.22 27.80 13.26
C ILE A 578 -15.95 27.65 14.72
N GLU A 579 -15.41 28.69 15.34
CA GLU A 579 -14.93 28.68 16.72
C GLU A 579 -15.37 29.93 17.43
N TRP A 580 -15.94 29.78 18.62
CA TRP A 580 -16.31 30.83 19.52
C TRP A 580 -15.33 30.83 20.69
N LEU A 581 -14.56 31.91 20.80
CA LEU A 581 -13.62 32.14 21.89
C LEU A 581 -14.16 33.20 22.82
N ARG A 582 -14.19 32.88 24.10
CA ARG A 582 -14.57 33.84 25.17
C ARG A 582 -13.36 34.13 26.04
N PRO A 583 -12.67 35.27 25.82
CA PRO A 583 -11.60 35.71 26.68
C PRO A 583 -12.16 35.97 28.09
N ARG A 584 -11.32 35.80 29.11
CA ARG A 584 -11.72 36.11 30.49
C ARG A 584 -11.81 37.62 30.69
N GLY A 585 -13.01 38.15 30.89
CA GLY A 585 -13.27 39.60 31.13
C GLY A 585 -13.62 40.40 29.86
N ASP A 586 -13.61 39.77 28.66
CA ASP A 586 -13.86 40.46 27.41
C ASP A 586 -15.05 39.85 26.64
N ALA A 587 -15.44 40.50 25.55
CA ALA A 587 -16.50 40.03 24.64
C ALA A 587 -16.06 38.75 23.92
N GLN A 588 -17.06 37.93 23.57
CA GLN A 588 -16.83 36.73 22.75
C GLN A 588 -16.35 37.13 21.34
N VAL A 589 -15.37 36.41 20.81
CA VAL A 589 -14.88 36.58 19.44
C VAL A 589 -15.18 35.34 18.62
N VAL A 590 -15.40 35.51 17.33
CA VAL A 590 -15.70 34.41 16.40
C VAL A 590 -14.56 34.27 15.38
N ASN A 591 -14.03 33.05 15.28
CA ASN A 591 -13.11 32.66 14.21
C ASN A 591 -13.80 31.69 13.27
N ALA A 592 -13.57 31.82 11.98
CA ALA A 592 -14.02 30.86 11.00
C ALA A 592 -12.92 30.57 10.00
N SER A 593 -12.84 29.32 9.53
CA SER A 593 -11.92 28.92 8.49
C SER A 593 -12.54 27.84 7.61
N LEU A 594 -12.23 27.92 6.31
CA LEU A 594 -12.56 26.91 5.31
C LEU A 594 -11.30 26.68 4.48
N LEU A 595 -10.80 25.47 4.51
CA LEU A 595 -9.67 25.00 3.72
C LEU A 595 -10.15 23.84 2.88
N GLY A 596 -9.75 23.81 1.62
CA GLY A 596 -10.12 22.72 0.73
C GLY A 596 -9.07 22.46 -0.35
N LEU A 597 -8.87 21.20 -0.68
CA LEU A 597 -8.00 20.73 -1.75
C LEU A 597 -8.75 19.70 -2.58
N GLY A 598 -8.82 19.94 -3.89
CA GLY A 598 -9.31 18.99 -4.88
C GLY A 598 -8.16 18.54 -5.76
N ALA A 599 -7.94 17.24 -5.87
CA ALA A 599 -6.91 16.67 -6.72
C ALA A 599 -7.50 16.13 -8.02
N PHE A 600 -6.77 16.33 -9.13
CA PHE A 600 -7.19 15.90 -10.45
C PHE A 600 -5.99 15.50 -11.32
N ARG A 601 -6.26 14.82 -12.43
CA ARG A 601 -5.22 14.41 -13.39
C ARG A 601 -5.53 14.98 -14.78
N LEU A 602 -4.51 15.51 -15.45
CA LEU A 602 -4.56 15.99 -16.82
C LEU A 602 -3.41 15.34 -17.63
N GLY A 603 -3.72 14.24 -18.31
CA GLY A 603 -2.70 13.41 -18.96
C GLY A 603 -1.66 12.88 -17.96
N GLU A 604 -0.40 13.20 -18.19
CA GLU A 604 0.72 12.82 -17.30
C GLU A 604 0.91 13.76 -16.09
N TRP A 605 0.17 14.86 -16.05
CA TRP A 605 0.23 15.85 -14.98
C TRP A 605 -0.80 15.52 -13.88
N ALA A 606 -0.36 15.51 -12.64
CA ALA A 606 -1.23 15.57 -11.48
C ALA A 606 -1.43 17.03 -11.10
N GLY A 607 -2.64 17.41 -10.79
CA GLY A 607 -3.04 18.77 -10.45
C GLY A 607 -3.75 18.84 -9.11
N GLN A 608 -3.59 19.98 -8.44
CA GLN A 608 -4.24 20.30 -7.18
C GLN A 608 -4.82 21.71 -7.27
N LEU A 609 -6.09 21.84 -6.92
CA LEU A 609 -6.74 23.12 -6.69
C LEU A 609 -6.93 23.25 -5.17
N TYR A 610 -6.30 24.23 -4.56
CA TYR A 610 -6.43 24.54 -3.14
C TYR A 610 -7.08 25.91 -2.94
N GLY A 611 -7.98 25.98 -1.98
CA GLY A 611 -8.61 27.21 -1.53
C GLY A 611 -8.58 27.31 -0.02
N GLU A 612 -8.30 28.50 0.50
CA GLU A 612 -8.35 28.83 1.92
C GLU A 612 -9.07 30.16 2.08
N ALA A 613 -10.03 30.20 3.01
CA ALA A 613 -10.67 31.44 3.45
C ALA A 613 -10.75 31.42 4.97
N ALA A 614 -10.34 32.50 5.63
CA ALA A 614 -10.37 32.59 7.07
C ALA A 614 -10.75 33.98 7.55
N HIS A 615 -11.43 34.00 8.69
CA HIS A 615 -11.83 35.18 9.42
C HIS A 615 -11.42 35.04 10.88
N ALA A 616 -10.93 36.12 11.49
CA ALA A 616 -10.58 36.16 12.89
C ALA A 616 -10.92 37.54 13.50
N GLU A 617 -11.81 37.59 14.47
CA GLU A 617 -12.18 38.83 15.12
C GLU A 617 -11.13 39.25 16.17
N HIS A 618 -10.96 40.58 16.34
CA HIS A 618 -10.30 41.25 17.48
C HIS A 618 -8.96 40.63 17.95
N GLY A 619 -7.94 40.74 17.10
CA GLY A 619 -6.54 40.49 17.51
C GLY A 619 -5.99 39.09 17.27
N GLN A 620 -6.75 38.20 16.66
CA GLN A 620 -6.20 36.94 16.11
C GLN A 620 -5.97 37.11 14.59
N ALA A 621 -4.90 37.76 14.24
CA ALA A 621 -4.59 38.04 12.84
C ALA A 621 -4.29 36.77 12.06
N ARG A 622 -4.78 36.71 10.81
CA ARG A 622 -4.42 35.68 9.83
C ARG A 622 -3.28 36.20 8.96
N SER A 623 -2.40 35.32 8.53
CA SER A 623 -1.22 35.73 7.78
C SER A 623 -1.05 34.96 6.49
N LEU A 624 -0.49 35.63 5.46
CA LEU A 624 -0.02 35.05 4.19
C LEU A 624 1.45 35.41 3.97
N GLY A 625 2.12 34.63 3.15
CA GLY A 625 3.52 34.71 2.79
C GLY A 625 4.21 33.36 2.96
N GLY A 626 5.29 33.14 2.23
CA GLY A 626 6.05 31.90 2.22
C GLY A 626 5.67 30.95 1.08
N TYR A 627 6.31 29.79 1.04
CA TYR A 627 6.14 28.79 -0.02
C TYR A 627 4.69 28.29 -0.12
N LEU A 628 4.14 28.34 -1.34
CA LEU A 628 2.74 27.98 -1.67
C LEU A 628 1.68 28.82 -0.91
N ARG A 629 2.07 29.89 -0.25
CA ARG A 629 1.22 30.88 0.41
C ARG A 629 1.55 32.30 -0.03
N LEU A 630 1.73 32.56 -1.31
CA LEU A 630 2.32 33.70 -2.01
C LEU A 630 3.86 33.62 -2.00
N SER A 631 4.37 32.60 -2.72
CA SER A 631 5.80 32.32 -2.89
C SER A 631 6.56 33.57 -3.34
N GLY A 632 7.70 33.92 -2.69
CA GLY A 632 8.45 35.18 -2.89
C GLY A 632 8.06 36.28 -1.92
N THR A 633 6.90 36.22 -1.26
CA THR A 633 6.56 37.13 -0.16
C THR A 633 7.18 36.57 1.15
N PRO A 634 7.76 37.40 2.03
CA PRO A 634 8.30 36.94 3.31
C PRO A 634 7.25 36.18 4.15
N ASP A 635 7.71 35.14 4.85
CA ASP A 635 6.83 34.21 5.58
C ASP A 635 5.96 34.95 6.61
N GLY A 636 4.62 34.83 6.47
CA GLY A 636 3.67 35.47 7.38
C GLY A 636 3.64 37.02 7.38
N SER A 637 4.23 37.68 6.37
CA SER A 637 4.36 39.14 6.36
C SER A 637 3.07 39.90 6.03
N LEU A 638 2.11 39.28 5.39
CA LEU A 638 0.81 39.87 5.11
C LEU A 638 -0.15 39.45 6.19
N VAL A 639 -0.70 40.40 6.93
CA VAL A 639 -1.52 40.13 8.13
C VAL A 639 -2.85 40.86 8.03
N GLY A 640 -3.94 40.22 8.40
CA GLY A 640 -5.29 40.81 8.43
C GLY A 640 -6.29 39.96 9.20
N GLU A 641 -7.47 40.52 9.50
CA GLU A 641 -8.57 39.77 10.13
C GLU A 641 -9.24 38.81 9.15
N ASN A 642 -9.28 39.17 7.88
CA ASN A 642 -9.79 38.35 6.78
C ASN A 642 -8.65 37.92 5.87
N MET A 643 -8.72 36.68 5.38
CA MET A 643 -7.72 36.12 4.48
C MET A 643 -8.40 35.25 3.44
N ALA A 644 -7.90 35.33 2.20
CA ALA A 644 -8.22 34.35 1.16
C ALA A 644 -6.97 33.99 0.37
N LEU A 645 -6.85 32.71 0.02
CA LEU A 645 -5.78 32.17 -0.82
C LEU A 645 -6.40 31.16 -1.79
N LEU A 646 -6.02 31.29 -3.06
CA LEU A 646 -6.29 30.30 -4.11
C LEU A 646 -4.97 29.90 -4.74
N ARG A 647 -4.76 28.61 -4.97
CA ARG A 647 -3.59 28.14 -5.71
C ARG A 647 -3.90 26.93 -6.57
N VAL A 648 -3.20 26.86 -7.69
CA VAL A 648 -3.14 25.67 -8.56
C VAL A 648 -1.72 25.18 -8.53
N VAL A 649 -1.54 23.87 -8.29
CA VAL A 649 -0.23 23.21 -8.32
C VAL A 649 -0.28 22.11 -9.35
N MET A 650 0.68 22.05 -10.24
CA MET A 650 0.77 21.00 -11.26
C MET A 650 2.14 20.34 -11.18
N ALA A 651 2.20 19.02 -11.23
CA ALA A 651 3.45 18.28 -11.29
C ALA A 651 3.38 17.06 -12.19
N ARG A 652 4.50 16.76 -12.83
CA ARG A 652 4.73 15.57 -13.65
C ARG A 652 5.80 14.72 -13.02
N ARG A 653 5.56 13.41 -12.96
CA ARG A 653 6.58 12.43 -12.55
C ARG A 653 7.66 12.32 -13.62
N ILE A 654 8.92 12.44 -13.21
CA ILE A 654 10.11 12.35 -14.07
C ILE A 654 11.01 11.16 -13.71
N GLY A 655 10.76 10.50 -12.56
CA GLY A 655 11.54 9.35 -12.13
C GLY A 655 11.05 8.76 -10.81
N GLU A 656 11.80 7.79 -10.31
CA GLU A 656 11.62 7.18 -8.99
C GLU A 656 12.96 7.07 -8.25
N MET A 657 12.88 7.21 -6.93
CA MET A 657 14.00 6.88 -6.04
C MET A 657 14.16 5.35 -5.94
N PRO A 658 15.37 4.85 -5.68
CA PRO A 658 15.57 3.43 -5.39
C PRO A 658 14.65 2.93 -4.27
N VAL A 659 14.19 1.69 -4.41
CA VAL A 659 13.32 1.03 -3.42
C VAL A 659 13.98 1.12 -2.03
N GLY A 660 13.23 1.64 -1.06
CA GLY A 660 13.72 1.84 0.31
C GLY A 660 14.19 3.24 0.66
N LEU A 661 14.50 4.11 -0.30
CA LEU A 661 14.87 5.51 -0.05
C LEU A 661 13.69 6.47 -0.21
N GLY A 662 12.75 6.14 -1.09
CA GLY A 662 11.60 7.01 -1.35
C GLY A 662 10.71 6.46 -2.44
N GLY A 663 9.96 7.35 -3.08
CA GLY A 663 9.03 7.07 -4.17
C GLY A 663 9.27 7.97 -5.37
N ALA A 664 8.19 8.54 -5.91
CA ALA A 664 8.23 9.33 -7.13
C ALA A 664 9.02 10.63 -6.99
N VAL A 665 9.79 10.92 -8.03
CA VAL A 665 10.46 12.23 -8.25
C VAL A 665 9.61 13.00 -9.26
N ARG A 666 9.28 14.27 -8.92
CA ARG A 666 8.43 15.12 -9.76
C ARG A 666 9.05 16.49 -9.97
N ILE A 667 8.78 17.08 -11.13
CA ILE A 667 8.98 18.48 -11.39
C ILE A 667 7.60 19.15 -11.53
N GLY A 668 7.46 20.36 -11.01
CA GLY A 668 6.18 21.04 -11.03
C GLY A 668 6.28 22.55 -10.86
N PHE A 669 5.10 23.18 -10.89
CA PHE A 669 4.94 24.62 -10.69
C PHE A 669 3.66 24.92 -9.93
N SER A 670 3.60 26.10 -9.32
CA SER A 670 2.39 26.68 -8.73
C SER A 670 2.02 28.01 -9.34
N LEU A 671 0.74 28.32 -9.32
CA LEU A 671 0.17 29.66 -9.50
C LEU A 671 -0.67 29.97 -8.27
N GLU A 672 -0.44 31.11 -7.68
CA GLU A 672 -0.98 31.48 -6.39
C GLU A 672 -1.59 32.89 -6.46
N ALA A 673 -2.73 33.08 -5.82
CA ALA A 673 -3.35 34.38 -5.65
C ALA A 673 -3.93 34.47 -4.23
N GLY A 674 -3.66 35.57 -3.53
CA GLY A 674 -4.13 35.76 -2.17
C GLY A 674 -4.25 37.19 -1.75
N ALA A 675 -5.08 37.43 -0.75
CA ALA A 675 -5.33 38.73 -0.16
C ALA A 675 -5.58 38.63 1.34
N VAL A 676 -5.20 39.67 2.07
CA VAL A 676 -5.58 39.89 3.46
C VAL A 676 -6.28 41.23 3.58
N GLY A 677 -7.23 41.37 4.52
CA GLY A 677 -7.99 42.59 4.72
C GLY A 677 -8.34 42.81 6.19
N ALA A 678 -8.59 44.05 6.55
CA ALA A 678 -9.24 44.41 7.79
C ALA A 678 -10.77 44.32 7.60
N GLY A 679 -11.52 43.97 8.62
CA GLY A 679 -12.99 43.99 8.56
C GLY A 679 -13.63 43.40 9.80
N SER A 680 -14.63 44.06 10.33
CA SER A 680 -15.36 43.60 11.51
C SER A 680 -16.50 42.67 11.12
N GLY A 681 -16.41 41.41 11.52
CA GLY A 681 -17.49 40.42 11.48
C GLY A 681 -17.59 39.55 10.25
N LEU A 682 -18.12 38.33 10.40
CA LEU A 682 -18.45 37.36 9.35
C LEU A 682 -19.65 37.86 8.52
N ARG A 683 -19.38 38.72 7.55
CA ARG A 683 -20.39 39.22 6.60
C ARG A 683 -19.97 38.99 5.17
N LEU A 684 -20.94 38.77 4.28
CA LEU A 684 -20.67 38.68 2.81
C LEU A 684 -19.97 39.95 2.30
N SER A 685 -20.19 41.11 2.94
CA SER A 685 -19.47 42.36 2.65
C SER A 685 -17.95 42.27 2.91
N SER A 686 -17.50 41.44 3.85
CA SER A 686 -16.09 41.24 4.16
C SER A 686 -15.35 40.56 3.01
N LEU A 687 -16.02 39.69 2.23
CA LEU A 687 -15.50 39.10 1.00
C LEU A 687 -15.41 40.12 -0.15
N GLN A 688 -16.33 41.10 -0.19
CA GLN A 688 -16.27 42.21 -1.15
C GLN A 688 -15.14 43.20 -0.79
N GLU A 689 -14.85 43.41 0.47
CA GLU A 689 -13.72 44.21 0.93
C GLU A 689 -12.36 43.54 0.65
N LEU A 690 -12.24 42.22 0.80
CA LEU A 690 -11.11 41.45 0.31
C LEU A 690 -10.87 41.64 -1.19
N GLY A 691 -11.92 41.76 -1.99
CA GLY A 691 -11.85 42.09 -3.40
C GLY A 691 -11.27 43.49 -3.69
N LYS A 692 -11.44 44.44 -2.77
CA LYS A 692 -10.90 45.82 -2.88
C LYS A 692 -9.48 45.95 -2.35
N SER A 693 -8.99 45.06 -1.48
CA SER A 693 -7.68 45.13 -0.81
C SER A 693 -6.49 44.78 -1.69
N GLY A 694 -6.70 44.45 -2.95
CA GLY A 694 -5.67 44.11 -3.93
C GLY A 694 -5.11 42.68 -3.75
N TRP A 695 -5.49 41.78 -4.67
CA TRP A 695 -4.95 40.42 -4.71
C TRP A 695 -3.49 40.45 -5.16
N LYS A 696 -2.60 39.83 -4.37
CA LYS A 696 -1.24 39.53 -4.80
C LYS A 696 -1.22 38.23 -5.57
N GLN A 697 -0.38 38.19 -6.60
CA GLN A 697 -0.15 37.03 -7.46
C GLN A 697 1.28 36.56 -7.29
N ALA A 698 1.47 35.24 -7.15
CA ALA A 698 2.75 34.60 -7.02
C ALA A 698 2.79 33.30 -7.80
N GLY A 699 3.97 32.77 -7.97
CA GLY A 699 4.19 31.46 -8.57
C GLY A 699 5.51 30.86 -8.16
N SER A 700 5.62 29.55 -8.27
CA SER A 700 6.87 28.84 -7.99
C SER A 700 7.12 27.70 -8.97
N GLY A 701 8.39 27.37 -9.17
CA GLY A 701 8.84 26.13 -9.78
C GLY A 701 9.49 25.23 -8.72
N PHE A 702 9.28 23.92 -8.78
CA PHE A 702 9.80 23.02 -7.77
C PHE A 702 10.21 21.64 -8.30
N LEU A 703 11.12 21.01 -7.57
CA LEU A 703 11.41 19.58 -7.59
C LEU A 703 10.85 18.97 -6.31
N SER A 704 10.11 17.86 -6.42
CA SER A 704 9.62 17.14 -5.24
C SER A 704 10.01 15.65 -5.28
N VAL A 705 10.24 15.09 -4.09
CA VAL A 705 10.60 13.68 -3.90
C VAL A 705 9.75 13.12 -2.76
N ASP A 706 9.08 12.01 -3.01
CA ASP A 706 8.41 11.27 -1.94
C ASP A 706 9.49 10.55 -1.12
N THR A 707 9.70 10.94 0.13
CA THR A 707 10.67 10.28 1.01
C THR A 707 9.96 9.49 2.12
N ARG A 708 10.70 8.64 2.84
CA ARG A 708 10.16 7.95 4.02
C ARG A 708 9.81 8.88 5.17
N PHE A 709 10.39 10.09 5.22
CA PHE A 709 10.08 11.12 6.22
C PHE A 709 8.88 11.98 5.83
N GLY A 710 8.35 11.83 4.63
CA GLY A 710 7.30 12.64 4.02
C GLY A 710 7.74 13.27 2.70
N PRO A 711 6.88 14.10 2.08
CA PRO A 711 7.20 14.77 0.83
C PRO A 711 8.28 15.85 1.05
N PHE A 712 9.31 15.82 0.22
CA PHE A 712 10.38 16.80 0.18
C PHE A 712 10.21 17.70 -1.04
N PHE A 713 10.44 19.02 -0.87
CA PHE A 713 10.36 20.01 -1.93
C PHE A 713 11.60 20.92 -1.91
N LEU A 714 12.16 21.16 -3.08
CA LEU A 714 13.11 22.22 -3.36
C LEU A 714 12.48 23.14 -4.41
N ALA A 715 12.32 24.42 -4.09
CA ALA A 715 11.55 25.33 -4.92
C ALA A 715 12.18 26.72 -5.02
N VAL A 716 11.82 27.42 -6.08
CA VAL A 716 12.06 28.86 -6.25
C VAL A 716 10.72 29.50 -6.57
N GLY A 717 10.37 30.55 -5.87
CA GLY A 717 9.12 31.27 -6.05
C GLY A 717 9.28 32.77 -6.08
N THR A 718 8.36 33.45 -6.75
CA THR A 718 8.35 34.90 -6.91
C THR A 718 6.94 35.46 -6.82
N THR A 719 6.80 36.65 -6.24
CA THR A 719 5.56 37.43 -6.19
C THR A 719 5.64 38.55 -7.23
N ARG A 720 4.52 38.80 -7.92
CA ARG A 720 4.45 39.91 -8.92
C ARG A 720 4.75 41.25 -8.26
N GLY A 721 5.83 41.90 -8.72
CA GLY A 721 6.32 43.16 -8.16
C GLY A 721 6.97 43.04 -6.78
N GLY A 722 7.35 41.83 -6.38
CA GLY A 722 8.02 41.53 -5.12
C GLY A 722 9.32 40.73 -5.28
N ASP A 723 9.73 40.09 -4.20
CA ASP A 723 10.99 39.36 -4.11
C ASP A 723 10.89 37.95 -4.70
N THR A 724 12.07 37.39 -4.95
CA THR A 724 12.28 35.98 -5.31
C THR A 724 12.95 35.28 -4.14
N ALA A 725 12.45 34.10 -3.76
CA ALA A 725 13.01 33.31 -2.68
C ALA A 725 13.14 31.83 -3.09
N ALA A 726 14.18 31.19 -2.57
CA ALA A 726 14.33 29.75 -2.65
C ALA A 726 13.74 29.10 -1.39
N TYR A 727 13.25 27.87 -1.53
CA TYR A 727 12.59 27.15 -0.44
C TYR A 727 13.04 25.70 -0.38
N LEU A 728 13.11 25.20 0.84
CA LEU A 728 13.27 23.79 1.14
C LEU A 728 12.23 23.40 2.17
N LEU A 729 11.42 22.38 1.86
CA LEU A 729 10.36 21.89 2.71
C LEU A 729 10.42 20.37 2.81
N LEU A 730 10.27 19.85 4.01
CA LEU A 730 9.96 18.44 4.28
C LEU A 730 8.69 18.39 5.13
N GLY A 731 7.61 17.89 4.54
CA GLY A 731 6.29 17.86 5.15
C GLY A 731 5.17 18.10 4.12
N PRO A 732 3.91 18.05 4.53
CA PRO A 732 2.77 18.36 3.67
C PRO A 732 2.75 19.84 3.26
N THR A 733 2.10 20.13 2.13
CA THR A 733 2.02 21.50 1.55
C THR A 733 0.70 22.22 1.86
N TRP A 734 -0.17 21.65 2.74
CA TRP A 734 -1.46 22.22 3.16
C TRP A 734 -1.68 22.11 4.66
#